data_88c5208db1246a41f2020e9faf1ab0d6
#
_entry.id   88c5208db1246a41f2020e9faf1ab0d6
#
_cell.length_a   1.000
_cell.length_b   1.000
_cell.length_c   1.000
_cell.angle_alpha   90.00
_cell.angle_beta   90.00
_cell.angle_gamma   90.00
#
_symmetry.space_group_name_H-M   'P 1'
#
loop_
_entity.id
_entity.type
_entity.pdbx_description
1 polymer ?
#
loop_
_entity_poly.entity_id
_entity_poly.type
_entity_poly.pdbx_seq_one_letter_code
_entity_poly.pdbx_strand_id
1 'polypeptide(L)'
;MRFALAGNQNCGKTTLFNALTGSNQHVGNFPGVTVEQKVGDIKGQKNCTVVDLPGIYSLRPYTQEEIVTRDYIINEKPDGIINIVDATNIERNLYLTLQLLELRVPMVLALNMMDEVRANGGTIDVKMMSDALGIPVIPVSAAKGEGISDLIDKAVETARNKTKPVVTDFCSDDSAVHRCIHAVVHLIMDHANRAGIPPRFCASKLIEGDKNIEDQLELNQNELELLEHCIVEMEDESKLDRNAALADMRYDFIEKVVAISVVKCHESREHKRSVKIDRILTGKYTALPVFFGIMFLVFFLTFNVIGSTLSDWLSLGIDKLTDLADKGLTAYGINPVVHSLIINGVFAGVGSVLSFLPIIVTLFFFLSILEDTGYMARVAFVMDKLLRKIGLSGRSFVPMLIGFGCSVPAIMATRTLVSDRDRKMTILLTPYMSCSAKIPIYAVFCAAFFKKYQALVMIGLYITGIVLGIIVALILKNTAFRGKPVPFVMELPNYRLPSAKSVGLLLWDKAKDFIQRAFTVIFFATIIIWFLETFDAKLNVVKDSSDSLLALIGQAISPIFKPLGFADWRVTTSLISGFTAKEAVVSTMAVLMNTSTANLGTALSGAFSTLSALSFLVFTLLYTPCVAAVATIKRELDSRIQTVGVVIMQCMVAWLCGCAVYQIGALL
;
A
#
# COMPACT_ATOMS: atom_id res chain seq x y z
N MET A 1 -23.38 -3.21 -27.33
CA MET A 1 -22.38 -4.26 -27.08
C MET A 1 -21.48 -3.82 -25.95
N ARG A 2 -21.16 -4.71 -25.03
CA ARG A 2 -20.30 -4.43 -23.89
C ARG A 2 -19.00 -5.23 -24.03
N PHE A 3 -17.87 -4.53 -24.06
CA PHE A 3 -16.54 -5.13 -24.15
C PHE A 3 -15.82 -5.09 -22.81
N ALA A 4 -15.10 -6.16 -22.48
CA ALA A 4 -14.18 -6.21 -21.35
C ALA A 4 -12.76 -5.96 -21.84
N LEU A 5 -12.07 -4.98 -21.26
CA LEU A 5 -10.66 -4.71 -21.54
C LEU A 5 -9.80 -5.41 -20.51
N ALA A 6 -9.10 -6.47 -20.90
CA ALA A 6 -8.28 -7.31 -20.04
C ALA A 6 -6.81 -7.28 -20.49
N GLY A 7 -5.90 -7.38 -19.54
CA GLY A 7 -4.45 -7.42 -19.82
C GLY A 7 -3.60 -7.33 -18.57
N ASN A 8 -2.31 -7.55 -18.75
CA ASN A 8 -1.35 -7.52 -17.66
C ASN A 8 -1.16 -6.10 -17.10
N GLN A 9 -0.59 -6.00 -15.91
CA GLN A 9 -0.13 -4.72 -15.39
C GLN A 9 0.95 -4.16 -16.33
N ASN A 10 0.92 -2.85 -16.57
CA ASN A 10 1.87 -2.11 -17.43
C ASN A 10 1.84 -2.42 -18.93
N CYS A 11 0.91 -3.21 -19.44
CA CYS A 11 0.75 -3.47 -20.89
C CYS A 11 0.18 -2.27 -21.69
N GLY A 12 -0.08 -1.13 -21.04
CA GLY A 12 -0.67 0.05 -21.67
C GLY A 12 -2.20 0.09 -21.67
N LYS A 13 -2.86 -0.69 -20.82
CA LYS A 13 -4.31 -0.85 -20.73
C LYS A 13 -5.04 0.49 -20.53
N THR A 14 -4.65 1.30 -19.56
CA THR A 14 -5.24 2.62 -19.30
C THR A 14 -5.04 3.59 -20.48
N THR A 15 -3.90 3.53 -21.14
CA THR A 15 -3.61 4.34 -22.32
C THR A 15 -4.54 3.97 -23.48
N LEU A 16 -4.74 2.67 -23.71
CA LEU A 16 -5.65 2.18 -24.74
C LEU A 16 -7.11 2.49 -24.40
N PHE A 17 -7.52 2.32 -23.13
CA PHE A 17 -8.85 2.68 -22.67
C PHE A 17 -9.17 4.17 -22.93
N ASN A 18 -8.24 5.07 -22.60
CA ASN A 18 -8.38 6.50 -22.86
C ASN A 18 -8.43 6.81 -24.36
N ALA A 19 -7.68 6.08 -25.17
CA ALA A 19 -7.71 6.24 -26.63
C ALA A 19 -9.04 5.76 -27.25
N LEU A 20 -9.61 4.67 -26.73
CA LEU A 20 -10.91 4.13 -27.15
C LEU A 20 -12.09 5.01 -26.74
N THR A 21 -12.09 5.56 -25.51
CA THR A 21 -13.25 6.26 -24.92
C THR A 21 -13.16 7.79 -24.97
N GLY A 22 -11.95 8.35 -24.91
CA GLY A 22 -11.75 9.81 -24.81
C GLY A 22 -12.11 10.36 -23.44
N SER A 23 -12.88 11.47 -23.40
CA SER A 23 -13.28 12.15 -22.16
C SER A 23 -14.56 11.59 -21.51
N ASN A 24 -15.28 10.69 -22.18
CA ASN A 24 -16.56 10.15 -21.68
C ASN A 24 -16.33 8.88 -20.87
N GLN A 25 -15.97 9.05 -19.60
CA GLN A 25 -15.69 7.94 -18.70
C GLN A 25 -16.50 8.09 -17.41
N HIS A 26 -17.08 6.99 -16.94
CA HIS A 26 -17.69 6.89 -15.63
C HIS A 26 -16.78 6.06 -14.71
N VAL A 27 -16.44 6.61 -13.54
CA VAL A 27 -15.61 5.94 -12.55
C VAL A 27 -16.48 5.54 -11.37
N GLY A 28 -16.41 4.29 -10.97
CA GLY A 28 -17.12 3.73 -9.82
C GLY A 28 -16.29 2.59 -9.22
N ASN A 29 -16.91 1.80 -8.36
CA ASN A 29 -16.30 0.56 -7.87
C ASN A 29 -17.07 -0.65 -8.40
N PHE A 30 -16.40 -1.79 -8.57
CA PHE A 30 -17.08 -3.05 -8.83
C PHE A 30 -18.01 -3.40 -7.66
N PRO A 31 -19.20 -4.01 -7.91
CA PRO A 31 -20.14 -4.32 -6.86
C PRO A 31 -19.51 -5.16 -5.73
N GLY A 32 -19.68 -4.71 -4.48
CA GLY A 32 -19.25 -5.44 -3.29
C GLY A 32 -17.75 -5.39 -2.96
N VAL A 33 -16.95 -4.67 -3.72
CA VAL A 33 -15.49 -4.57 -3.52
C VAL A 33 -14.98 -3.13 -3.66
N THR A 34 -13.76 -2.88 -3.16
CA THR A 34 -13.11 -1.56 -3.23
C THR A 34 -12.30 -1.34 -4.51
N VAL A 35 -12.44 -2.24 -5.49
CA VAL A 35 -11.71 -2.18 -6.78
C VAL A 35 -12.42 -1.19 -7.70
N GLU A 36 -11.66 -0.26 -8.26
CA GLU A 36 -12.16 0.80 -9.15
C GLU A 36 -12.61 0.22 -10.50
N GLN A 37 -13.82 0.59 -10.94
CA GLN A 37 -14.38 0.24 -12.24
C GLN A 37 -14.44 1.51 -13.12
N LYS A 38 -13.90 1.42 -14.33
CA LYS A 38 -14.02 2.47 -15.35
C LYS A 38 -14.83 1.95 -16.52
N VAL A 39 -15.87 2.68 -16.88
CA VAL A 39 -16.73 2.36 -18.02
C VAL A 39 -16.76 3.56 -18.96
N GLY A 40 -16.65 3.32 -20.24
CA GLY A 40 -16.69 4.40 -21.23
C GLY A 40 -17.29 3.95 -22.56
N ASP A 41 -17.87 4.89 -23.30
CA ASP A 41 -18.40 4.65 -24.65
C ASP A 41 -17.27 4.65 -25.67
N ILE A 42 -17.27 3.70 -26.60
CA ILE A 42 -16.27 3.59 -27.66
C ILE A 42 -16.54 4.66 -28.72
N LYS A 43 -15.53 5.48 -29.02
CA LYS A 43 -15.60 6.52 -30.03
C LYS A 43 -15.96 5.95 -31.41
N GLY A 44 -16.90 6.60 -32.08
CA GLY A 44 -17.30 6.22 -33.43
C GLY A 44 -18.23 5.04 -33.56
N GLN A 45 -18.54 4.33 -32.46
CA GLN A 45 -19.43 3.18 -32.42
C GLN A 45 -20.65 3.46 -31.52
N LYS A 46 -21.84 3.50 -32.10
CA LYS A 46 -23.08 3.71 -31.32
C LYS A 46 -23.41 2.45 -30.50
N ASN A 47 -23.77 2.63 -29.25
CA ASN A 47 -24.17 1.56 -28.31
C ASN A 47 -23.07 0.51 -28.04
N CYS A 48 -21.80 0.91 -28.09
CA CYS A 48 -20.67 0.08 -27.71
C CYS A 48 -19.96 0.70 -26.52
N THR A 49 -19.89 -0.04 -25.41
CA THR A 49 -19.21 0.37 -24.18
C THR A 49 -18.03 -0.55 -23.88
N VAL A 50 -16.99 -0.02 -23.28
CA VAL A 50 -15.85 -0.79 -22.79
C VAL A 50 -15.69 -0.61 -21.29
N VAL A 51 -15.46 -1.71 -20.59
CA VAL A 51 -15.19 -1.76 -19.15
C VAL A 51 -13.72 -2.09 -18.95
N ASP A 52 -13.01 -1.20 -18.25
CA ASP A 52 -11.61 -1.41 -17.88
C ASP A 52 -11.53 -2.36 -16.68
N LEU A 53 -11.05 -3.58 -16.91
CA LEU A 53 -10.82 -4.55 -15.85
C LEU A 53 -9.47 -4.31 -15.17
N PRO A 54 -9.28 -4.69 -13.91
CA PRO A 54 -7.98 -4.60 -13.24
C PRO A 54 -6.87 -5.30 -14.03
N GLY A 55 -5.65 -4.78 -13.95
CA GLY A 55 -4.48 -5.42 -14.56
C GLY A 55 -4.04 -6.63 -13.74
N ILE A 56 -4.06 -7.81 -14.36
CA ILE A 56 -3.78 -9.09 -13.71
C ILE A 56 -2.77 -9.91 -14.51
N TYR A 57 -2.12 -10.87 -13.87
CA TYR A 57 -1.19 -11.79 -14.54
C TYR A 57 -1.80 -13.17 -14.79
N SER A 58 -2.82 -13.53 -14.01
CA SER A 58 -3.52 -14.80 -14.12
C SER A 58 -4.97 -14.67 -13.63
N LEU A 59 -5.82 -15.64 -13.94
CA LEU A 59 -7.18 -15.76 -13.40
C LEU A 59 -7.23 -16.63 -12.14
N ARG A 60 -6.18 -16.62 -11.31
CA ARG A 60 -6.15 -17.36 -10.03
C ARG A 60 -6.78 -16.52 -8.92
N PRO A 61 -7.47 -17.11 -7.94
CA PRO A 61 -8.15 -16.36 -6.88
C PRO A 61 -7.20 -15.90 -5.75
N TYR A 62 -6.03 -15.36 -6.09
CA TYR A 62 -5.08 -14.88 -5.08
C TYR A 62 -5.29 -13.41 -4.69
N THR A 63 -5.78 -12.60 -5.61
CA THR A 63 -5.97 -11.16 -5.41
C THR A 63 -7.41 -10.78 -5.67
N GLN A 64 -7.87 -9.67 -5.08
CA GLN A 64 -9.22 -9.16 -5.35
C GLN A 64 -9.40 -8.78 -6.81
N GLU A 65 -8.36 -8.23 -7.43
CA GLU A 65 -8.35 -7.85 -8.84
C GLU A 65 -8.53 -9.06 -9.76
N GLU A 66 -7.87 -10.18 -9.45
CA GLU A 66 -8.00 -11.44 -10.22
C GLU A 66 -9.40 -12.03 -10.07
N ILE A 67 -9.96 -12.03 -8.85
CA ILE A 67 -11.31 -12.48 -8.56
C ILE A 67 -12.33 -11.62 -9.32
N VAL A 68 -12.23 -10.30 -9.20
CA VAL A 68 -13.14 -9.34 -9.86
C VAL A 68 -13.12 -9.51 -11.37
N THR A 69 -11.93 -9.63 -11.98
CA THR A 69 -11.78 -9.80 -13.43
C THR A 69 -12.42 -11.11 -13.88
N ARG A 70 -12.15 -12.22 -13.18
CA ARG A 70 -12.71 -13.54 -13.48
C ARG A 70 -14.25 -13.53 -13.35
N ASP A 71 -14.76 -13.06 -12.20
CA ASP A 71 -16.18 -13.07 -11.89
C ASP A 71 -16.94 -12.13 -12.84
N TYR A 72 -16.35 -11.01 -13.25
CA TYR A 72 -16.94 -10.13 -14.26
C TYR A 72 -17.12 -10.88 -15.60
N ILE A 73 -16.09 -11.58 -16.07
CA ILE A 73 -16.17 -12.26 -17.37
C ILE A 73 -17.15 -13.44 -17.33
N ILE A 74 -17.20 -14.20 -16.21
CA ILE A 74 -18.06 -15.37 -16.06
C ILE A 74 -19.53 -14.98 -15.85
N ASN A 75 -19.79 -14.00 -14.96
CA ASN A 75 -21.15 -13.66 -14.52
C ASN A 75 -21.82 -12.60 -15.42
N GLU A 76 -21.09 -11.53 -15.79
CA GLU A 76 -21.63 -10.45 -16.62
C GLU A 76 -21.64 -10.79 -18.11
N LYS A 77 -20.90 -11.81 -18.53
CA LYS A 77 -20.84 -12.36 -19.91
C LYS A 77 -20.74 -11.24 -20.95
N PRO A 78 -19.63 -10.49 -21.01
CA PRO A 78 -19.47 -9.43 -21.99
C PRO A 78 -19.61 -9.97 -23.42
N ASP A 79 -20.05 -9.13 -24.35
CA ASP A 79 -20.19 -9.51 -25.78
C ASP A 79 -18.85 -9.83 -26.44
N GLY A 80 -17.75 -9.28 -25.89
CA GLY A 80 -16.40 -9.58 -26.35
C GLY A 80 -15.32 -9.11 -25.35
N ILE A 81 -14.14 -9.69 -25.51
CA ILE A 81 -12.93 -9.31 -24.74
C ILE A 81 -11.93 -8.66 -25.69
N ILE A 82 -11.42 -7.49 -25.32
CA ILE A 82 -10.23 -6.88 -25.92
C ILE A 82 -9.07 -7.21 -24.98
N ASN A 83 -8.24 -8.18 -25.34
CA ASN A 83 -7.08 -8.56 -24.56
C ASN A 83 -5.85 -7.79 -25.02
N ILE A 84 -5.21 -7.03 -24.11
CA ILE A 84 -4.02 -6.23 -24.41
C ILE A 84 -2.79 -6.99 -23.98
N VAL A 85 -1.86 -7.11 -24.92
CA VAL A 85 -0.57 -7.78 -24.76
C VAL A 85 0.55 -6.78 -25.06
N ASP A 86 1.53 -6.68 -24.19
CA ASP A 86 2.77 -5.95 -24.42
C ASP A 86 3.66 -6.75 -25.37
N ALA A 87 3.86 -6.25 -26.59
CA ALA A 87 4.65 -6.89 -27.63
C ALA A 87 6.15 -6.95 -27.30
N THR A 88 6.62 -6.10 -26.38
CA THR A 88 8.03 -6.11 -25.95
C THR A 88 8.30 -7.23 -24.92
N ASN A 89 7.25 -7.76 -24.28
CA ASN A 89 7.31 -8.81 -23.27
C ASN A 89 6.22 -9.87 -23.50
N ILE A 90 6.20 -10.37 -24.72
CA ILE A 90 5.06 -11.14 -25.27
C ILE A 90 4.86 -12.49 -24.56
N GLU A 91 5.95 -13.22 -24.27
CA GLU A 91 5.87 -14.56 -23.68
C GLU A 91 5.08 -14.54 -22.35
N ARG A 92 5.37 -13.58 -21.51
CA ARG A 92 4.70 -13.46 -20.22
C ARG A 92 3.24 -12.98 -20.35
N ASN A 93 2.99 -12.08 -21.28
CA ASN A 93 1.64 -11.53 -21.44
C ASN A 93 0.69 -12.55 -22.05
N LEU A 94 1.16 -13.45 -22.92
CA LEU A 94 0.37 -14.53 -23.48
C LEU A 94 -0.11 -15.54 -22.44
N TYR A 95 0.51 -15.63 -21.27
CA TYR A 95 0.06 -16.53 -20.20
C TYR A 95 -1.39 -16.22 -19.74
N LEU A 96 -1.73 -14.95 -19.58
CA LEU A 96 -3.12 -14.52 -19.29
C LEU A 96 -4.02 -14.78 -20.50
N THR A 97 -3.52 -14.51 -21.72
CA THR A 97 -4.26 -14.74 -22.96
C THR A 97 -4.76 -16.17 -23.05
N LEU A 98 -3.91 -17.17 -22.77
CA LEU A 98 -4.31 -18.58 -22.81
C LEU A 98 -5.45 -18.90 -21.84
N GLN A 99 -5.43 -18.33 -20.64
CA GLN A 99 -6.50 -18.52 -19.66
C GLN A 99 -7.81 -17.85 -20.09
N LEU A 100 -7.74 -16.70 -20.79
CA LEU A 100 -8.91 -16.05 -21.36
C LEU A 100 -9.50 -16.86 -22.53
N LEU A 101 -8.66 -17.53 -23.34
CA LEU A 101 -9.10 -18.42 -24.42
C LEU A 101 -9.94 -19.60 -23.90
N GLU A 102 -9.56 -20.17 -22.73
CA GLU A 102 -10.32 -21.25 -22.08
C GLU A 102 -11.75 -20.85 -21.73
N LEU A 103 -12.04 -19.55 -21.51
CA LEU A 103 -13.38 -19.02 -21.22
C LEU A 103 -14.32 -19.00 -22.43
N ARG A 104 -13.81 -19.16 -23.65
CA ARG A 104 -14.59 -19.20 -24.89
C ARG A 104 -15.50 -17.99 -25.15
N VAL A 105 -15.13 -16.83 -24.64
CA VAL A 105 -15.79 -15.55 -24.97
C VAL A 105 -15.17 -15.01 -26.26
N PRO A 106 -15.96 -14.39 -27.19
CA PRO A 106 -15.41 -13.72 -28.37
C PRO A 106 -14.28 -12.77 -27.99
N MET A 107 -13.10 -12.91 -28.60
CA MET A 107 -11.91 -12.17 -28.16
C MET A 107 -11.07 -11.67 -29.34
N VAL A 108 -10.51 -10.48 -29.18
CA VAL A 108 -9.49 -9.91 -30.07
C VAL A 108 -8.25 -9.57 -29.23
N LEU A 109 -7.07 -9.88 -29.74
CA LEU A 109 -5.80 -9.55 -29.11
C LEU A 109 -5.26 -8.23 -29.66
N ALA A 110 -5.12 -7.23 -28.81
CA ALA A 110 -4.45 -5.97 -29.11
C ALA A 110 -2.96 -6.09 -28.75
N LEU A 111 -2.12 -6.23 -29.78
CA LEU A 111 -0.67 -6.32 -29.61
C LEU A 111 -0.08 -4.92 -29.53
N ASN A 112 0.10 -4.42 -28.31
CA ASN A 112 0.48 -3.05 -28.01
C ASN A 112 1.99 -2.85 -27.98
N MET A 113 2.44 -1.58 -28.00
CA MET A 113 3.86 -1.19 -28.03
C MET A 113 4.61 -1.65 -29.29
N MET A 114 3.91 -1.81 -30.41
CA MET A 114 4.52 -2.21 -31.70
C MET A 114 5.51 -1.18 -32.23
N ASP A 115 5.38 0.09 -31.86
CA ASP A 115 6.36 1.13 -32.14
C ASP A 115 7.70 0.87 -31.42
N GLU A 116 7.69 0.38 -30.19
CA GLU A 116 8.90 0.01 -29.46
C GLU A 116 9.57 -1.25 -30.07
N VAL A 117 8.77 -2.24 -30.47
CA VAL A 117 9.28 -3.45 -31.16
C VAL A 117 10.00 -3.05 -32.45
N ARG A 118 9.37 -2.22 -33.28
CA ARG A 118 9.96 -1.74 -34.56
C ARG A 118 11.20 -0.88 -34.33
N ALA A 119 11.17 0.01 -33.33
CA ALA A 119 12.33 0.84 -32.95
C ALA A 119 13.55 0.02 -32.51
N ASN A 120 13.33 -1.15 -31.93
CA ASN A 120 14.38 -2.08 -31.47
C ASN A 120 14.76 -3.15 -32.51
N GLY A 121 14.27 -3.02 -33.77
CA GLY A 121 14.63 -3.91 -34.87
C GLY A 121 13.99 -5.29 -34.82
N GLY A 122 12.94 -5.47 -34.00
CA GLY A 122 12.14 -6.68 -33.96
C GLY A 122 10.99 -6.66 -34.95
N THR A 123 10.50 -7.83 -35.30
CA THR A 123 9.31 -8.00 -36.14
C THR A 123 8.43 -9.12 -35.57
N ILE A 124 7.13 -8.96 -35.66
CA ILE A 124 6.15 -9.95 -35.28
C ILE A 124 5.26 -10.23 -36.48
N ASP A 125 5.17 -11.49 -36.87
CA ASP A 125 4.22 -11.94 -37.89
C ASP A 125 2.85 -12.09 -37.24
N VAL A 126 2.03 -11.05 -37.40
CA VAL A 126 0.69 -10.95 -36.83
C VAL A 126 -0.24 -12.06 -37.36
N LYS A 127 -0.07 -12.46 -38.65
CA LYS A 127 -0.89 -13.49 -39.25
C LYS A 127 -0.57 -14.87 -38.66
N MET A 128 0.71 -15.23 -38.61
CA MET A 128 1.13 -16.50 -38.01
C MET A 128 0.70 -16.59 -36.54
N MET A 129 0.79 -15.49 -35.78
CA MET A 129 0.34 -15.42 -34.40
C MET A 129 -1.18 -15.58 -34.27
N SER A 130 -1.95 -14.92 -35.15
CA SER A 130 -3.41 -15.05 -35.20
C SER A 130 -3.84 -16.50 -35.50
N ASP A 131 -3.20 -17.14 -36.47
CA ASP A 131 -3.47 -18.52 -36.85
C ASP A 131 -3.12 -19.50 -35.69
N ALA A 132 -1.99 -19.27 -35.01
CA ALA A 132 -1.55 -20.11 -33.90
C ALA A 132 -2.42 -19.98 -32.64
N LEU A 133 -2.93 -18.76 -32.35
CA LEU A 133 -3.80 -18.51 -31.20
C LEU A 133 -5.30 -18.76 -31.51
N GLY A 134 -5.67 -18.86 -32.79
CA GLY A 134 -7.05 -19.04 -33.23
C GLY A 134 -7.97 -17.85 -32.94
N ILE A 135 -7.41 -16.64 -32.84
CA ILE A 135 -8.12 -15.38 -32.61
C ILE A 135 -7.51 -14.25 -33.45
N PRO A 136 -8.28 -13.19 -33.79
CA PRO A 136 -7.73 -12.01 -34.46
C PRO A 136 -6.69 -11.32 -33.59
N VAL A 137 -5.53 -10.99 -34.17
CA VAL A 137 -4.45 -10.21 -33.55
C VAL A 137 -4.30 -8.90 -34.31
N ILE A 138 -4.36 -7.78 -33.62
CA ILE A 138 -4.26 -6.44 -34.21
C ILE A 138 -3.07 -5.70 -33.59
N PRO A 139 -2.10 -5.28 -34.43
CA PRO A 139 -0.95 -4.52 -33.94
C PRO A 139 -1.38 -3.07 -33.66
N VAL A 140 -1.07 -2.58 -32.43
CA VAL A 140 -1.43 -1.23 -31.98
C VAL A 140 -0.25 -0.53 -31.32
N SER A 141 -0.28 0.81 -31.35
CA SER A 141 0.49 1.66 -30.46
C SER A 141 -0.46 2.65 -29.78
N ALA A 142 -0.90 2.30 -28.59
CA ALA A 142 -1.88 3.11 -27.85
C ALA A 142 -1.35 4.52 -27.55
N ALA A 143 -0.04 4.68 -27.32
CA ALA A 143 0.61 5.98 -27.07
C ALA A 143 0.61 6.89 -28.30
N LYS A 144 0.70 6.32 -29.53
CA LYS A 144 0.70 7.06 -30.79
C LYS A 144 -0.67 7.10 -31.49
N GLY A 145 -1.65 6.33 -31.00
CA GLY A 145 -2.97 6.21 -31.60
C GLY A 145 -3.00 5.35 -32.86
N GLU A 146 -1.97 4.53 -33.14
CA GLU A 146 -1.88 3.68 -34.33
C GLU A 146 -2.68 2.39 -34.12
N GLY A 147 -3.43 1.93 -35.15
CA GLY A 147 -4.15 0.65 -35.19
C GLY A 147 -5.42 0.60 -34.35
N ILE A 148 -5.85 1.70 -33.71
CA ILE A 148 -7.01 1.72 -32.80
C ILE A 148 -8.32 1.52 -33.57
N SER A 149 -8.47 2.14 -34.75
CA SER A 149 -9.67 1.98 -35.59
C SER A 149 -9.84 0.52 -36.02
N ASP A 150 -8.76 -0.10 -36.50
CA ASP A 150 -8.78 -1.50 -36.95
C ASP A 150 -9.12 -2.46 -35.79
N LEU A 151 -8.62 -2.16 -34.59
CA LEU A 151 -8.93 -2.90 -33.37
C LEU A 151 -10.42 -2.83 -33.04
N ILE A 152 -11.01 -1.61 -33.07
CA ILE A 152 -12.43 -1.40 -32.78
C ILE A 152 -13.30 -2.15 -33.81
N ASP A 153 -13.02 -1.99 -35.09
CA ASP A 153 -13.81 -2.61 -36.15
C ASP A 153 -13.75 -4.14 -36.04
N LYS A 154 -12.57 -4.70 -35.79
CA LYS A 154 -12.40 -6.15 -35.62
C LYS A 154 -13.03 -6.67 -34.35
N ALA A 155 -12.98 -5.93 -33.24
CA ALA A 155 -13.64 -6.31 -32.00
C ALA A 155 -15.17 -6.36 -32.19
N VAL A 156 -15.76 -5.33 -32.83
CA VAL A 156 -17.19 -5.27 -33.12
C VAL A 156 -17.61 -6.38 -34.08
N GLU A 157 -16.84 -6.66 -35.15
CA GLU A 157 -17.08 -7.78 -36.05
C GLU A 157 -17.08 -9.12 -35.32
N THR A 158 -16.05 -9.39 -34.52
CA THR A 158 -15.89 -10.64 -33.75
C THR A 158 -17.03 -10.85 -32.75
N ALA A 159 -17.43 -9.79 -32.04
CA ALA A 159 -18.55 -9.85 -31.09
C ALA A 159 -19.91 -10.03 -31.80
N ARG A 160 -20.13 -9.34 -32.93
CA ARG A 160 -21.36 -9.46 -33.73
C ARG A 160 -21.54 -10.87 -34.28
N ASN A 161 -20.46 -11.45 -34.79
CA ASN A 161 -20.47 -12.81 -35.34
C ASN A 161 -20.39 -13.89 -34.26
N LYS A 162 -20.24 -13.51 -32.97
CA LYS A 162 -20.06 -14.42 -31.84
C LYS A 162 -18.95 -15.45 -32.09
N THR A 163 -17.86 -15.02 -32.74
CA THR A 163 -16.74 -15.89 -33.09
C THR A 163 -15.96 -16.24 -31.83
N LYS A 164 -16.10 -17.49 -31.40
CA LYS A 164 -15.40 -17.99 -30.21
C LYS A 164 -13.97 -18.42 -30.57
N PRO A 165 -13.02 -18.36 -29.61
CA PRO A 165 -11.69 -18.90 -29.78
C PRO A 165 -11.72 -20.39 -30.19
N VAL A 166 -10.94 -20.72 -31.19
CA VAL A 166 -10.86 -22.10 -31.73
C VAL A 166 -9.85 -22.93 -30.92
N VAL A 167 -8.70 -22.33 -30.61
CA VAL A 167 -7.62 -22.96 -29.87
C VAL A 167 -7.86 -22.79 -28.37
N THR A 168 -8.18 -23.87 -27.70
CA THR A 168 -8.38 -23.93 -26.24
C THR A 168 -7.57 -25.06 -25.60
N ASP A 169 -7.00 -25.96 -26.40
CA ASP A 169 -6.09 -27.00 -25.95
C ASP A 169 -4.65 -26.61 -26.23
N PHE A 170 -3.85 -26.54 -25.18
CA PHE A 170 -2.45 -26.12 -25.20
C PHE A 170 -1.50 -27.29 -24.90
N CYS A 171 -2.05 -28.48 -24.69
CA CYS A 171 -1.27 -29.64 -24.35
C CYS A 171 -0.64 -30.31 -25.58
N SER A 172 0.44 -31.03 -25.39
CA SER A 172 0.86 -32.11 -26.32
C SER A 172 0.04 -33.36 -26.05
N ASP A 173 -0.41 -34.04 -27.09
CA ASP A 173 -1.40 -35.13 -27.04
C ASP A 173 -1.06 -36.28 -26.08
N ASP A 174 0.21 -36.55 -25.82
CA ASP A 174 0.66 -37.63 -24.96
C ASP A 174 1.13 -37.23 -23.56
N SER A 175 0.93 -35.98 -23.16
CA SER A 175 1.42 -35.48 -21.86
C SER A 175 0.55 -35.94 -20.69
N ALA A 176 1.17 -36.15 -19.52
CA ALA A 176 0.43 -36.48 -18.29
C ALA A 176 -0.61 -35.40 -17.95
N VAL A 177 -0.28 -34.13 -18.23
CA VAL A 177 -1.18 -32.98 -18.02
C VAL A 177 -2.39 -33.05 -18.94
N HIS A 178 -2.19 -33.44 -20.22
CA HIS A 178 -3.31 -33.63 -21.17
C HIS A 178 -4.28 -34.71 -20.68
N ARG A 179 -3.77 -35.88 -20.29
CA ARG A 179 -4.61 -36.97 -19.78
C ARG A 179 -5.39 -36.57 -18.53
N CYS A 180 -4.73 -35.88 -17.59
CA CYS A 180 -5.37 -35.38 -16.38
C CYS A 180 -6.50 -34.39 -16.71
N ILE A 181 -6.22 -33.32 -17.50
CA ILE A 181 -7.23 -32.32 -17.88
C ILE A 181 -8.40 -33.00 -18.60
N HIS A 182 -8.13 -33.95 -19.52
CA HIS A 182 -9.16 -34.65 -20.29
C HIS A 182 -10.05 -35.51 -19.38
N ALA A 183 -9.46 -36.28 -18.46
CA ALA A 183 -10.18 -37.06 -17.47
C ALA A 183 -11.08 -36.19 -16.57
N VAL A 184 -10.52 -35.08 -16.07
CA VAL A 184 -11.28 -34.13 -15.23
C VAL A 184 -12.40 -33.45 -16.02
N VAL A 185 -12.18 -33.07 -17.29
CA VAL A 185 -13.23 -32.49 -18.15
C VAL A 185 -14.39 -33.47 -18.29
N HIS A 186 -14.13 -34.76 -18.52
CA HIS A 186 -15.19 -35.79 -18.59
C HIS A 186 -15.92 -35.93 -17.26
N LEU A 187 -15.21 -35.95 -16.16
CA LEU A 187 -15.78 -36.05 -14.81
C LEU A 187 -16.78 -34.94 -14.49
N ILE A 188 -16.44 -33.68 -14.88
CA ILE A 188 -17.21 -32.50 -14.48
C ILE A 188 -18.13 -31.96 -15.57
N MET A 189 -18.24 -32.59 -16.72
CA MET A 189 -18.94 -32.09 -17.91
C MET A 189 -20.36 -31.60 -17.60
N ASP A 190 -21.13 -32.40 -16.88
CA ASP A 190 -22.54 -32.13 -16.57
C ASP A 190 -22.66 -30.98 -15.54
N HIS A 191 -21.77 -30.94 -14.57
CA HIS A 191 -21.70 -29.87 -13.57
C HIS A 191 -21.32 -28.51 -14.20
N ALA A 192 -20.29 -28.49 -15.04
CA ALA A 192 -19.84 -27.30 -15.75
C ALA A 192 -20.90 -26.76 -16.70
N ASN A 193 -21.61 -27.62 -17.42
CA ASN A 193 -22.72 -27.22 -18.29
C ASN A 193 -23.90 -26.64 -17.51
N ARG A 194 -24.23 -27.19 -16.34
CA ARG A 194 -25.25 -26.62 -15.43
C ARG A 194 -24.85 -25.24 -14.89
N ALA A 195 -23.60 -25.08 -14.49
CA ALA A 195 -23.06 -23.81 -14.04
C ALA A 195 -22.89 -22.78 -15.19
N GLY A 196 -22.96 -23.23 -16.46
CA GLY A 196 -22.76 -22.37 -17.64
C GLY A 196 -21.33 -21.85 -17.82
N ILE A 197 -20.34 -22.59 -17.30
CA ILE A 197 -18.91 -22.30 -17.38
C ILE A 197 -18.24 -23.34 -18.30
N PRO A 198 -17.28 -22.95 -19.16
CA PRO A 198 -16.61 -23.89 -20.06
C PRO A 198 -15.91 -25.03 -19.29
N PRO A 199 -16.17 -26.31 -19.61
CA PRO A 199 -15.65 -27.46 -18.84
C PRO A 199 -14.12 -27.48 -18.72
N ARG A 200 -13.40 -27.08 -19.78
CA ARG A 200 -11.93 -27.07 -19.77
C ARG A 200 -11.38 -26.01 -18.80
N PHE A 201 -11.99 -24.81 -18.75
CA PHE A 201 -11.64 -23.81 -17.78
C PHE A 201 -11.87 -24.30 -16.33
N CYS A 202 -13.03 -24.95 -16.09
CA CYS A 202 -13.32 -25.55 -14.79
C CYS A 202 -12.28 -26.63 -14.42
N ALA A 203 -11.92 -27.51 -15.35
CA ALA A 203 -10.93 -28.56 -15.12
C ALA A 203 -9.55 -27.95 -14.75
N SER A 204 -9.07 -26.99 -15.53
CA SER A 204 -7.81 -26.28 -15.22
C SER A 204 -7.85 -25.64 -13.83
N LYS A 205 -8.97 -25.02 -13.44
CA LYS A 205 -9.13 -24.36 -12.14
C LYS A 205 -9.24 -25.34 -10.97
N LEU A 206 -9.94 -26.43 -11.13
CA LEU A 206 -10.02 -27.51 -10.12
C LEU A 206 -8.64 -28.13 -9.88
N ILE A 207 -7.87 -28.42 -10.93
CA ILE A 207 -6.49 -28.92 -10.81
C ILE A 207 -5.62 -27.86 -10.08
N GLU A 208 -5.79 -26.57 -10.35
CA GLU A 208 -5.11 -25.47 -9.63
C GLU A 208 -5.55 -25.36 -8.15
N GLY A 209 -6.63 -26.05 -7.73
CA GLY A 209 -7.17 -26.03 -6.36
C GLY A 209 -8.05 -24.81 -6.08
N ASP A 210 -8.79 -24.31 -7.06
CA ASP A 210 -9.70 -23.17 -6.92
C ASP A 210 -11.01 -23.59 -6.24
N LYS A 211 -11.13 -23.30 -4.94
CA LYS A 211 -12.30 -23.65 -4.13
C LYS A 211 -13.58 -22.96 -4.58
N ASN A 212 -13.50 -21.76 -5.15
CA ASN A 212 -14.70 -21.06 -5.62
C ASN A 212 -15.34 -21.78 -6.81
N ILE A 213 -14.53 -22.36 -7.69
CA ILE A 213 -15.04 -23.17 -8.81
C ILE A 213 -15.52 -24.54 -8.28
N GLU A 214 -14.82 -25.13 -7.32
CA GLU A 214 -15.25 -26.35 -6.64
C GLU A 214 -16.65 -26.21 -6.03
N ASP A 215 -16.86 -25.12 -5.25
CA ASP A 215 -18.15 -24.80 -4.62
C ASP A 215 -19.26 -24.54 -5.66
N GLN A 216 -18.95 -23.87 -6.79
CA GLN A 216 -19.92 -23.59 -7.85
C GLN A 216 -20.34 -24.83 -8.63
N LEU A 217 -19.48 -25.83 -8.73
CA LEU A 217 -19.76 -27.07 -9.43
C LEU A 217 -20.51 -28.07 -8.57
N GLU A 218 -20.58 -27.90 -7.26
CA GLU A 218 -21.29 -28.78 -6.31
C GLU A 218 -20.88 -30.27 -6.48
N LEU A 219 -19.56 -30.53 -6.52
CA LEU A 219 -19.03 -31.88 -6.68
C LEU A 219 -19.29 -32.74 -5.44
N ASN A 220 -19.62 -34.01 -5.63
CA ASN A 220 -19.77 -34.94 -4.52
C ASN A 220 -18.42 -35.49 -4.05
N GLN A 221 -18.41 -36.16 -2.89
CA GLN A 221 -17.17 -36.63 -2.26
C GLN A 221 -16.40 -37.64 -3.15
N ASN A 222 -17.10 -38.50 -3.88
CA ASN A 222 -16.46 -39.48 -4.76
C ASN A 222 -15.81 -38.80 -5.99
N GLU A 223 -16.45 -37.76 -6.52
CA GLU A 223 -15.90 -36.95 -7.62
C GLU A 223 -14.64 -36.19 -7.19
N LEU A 224 -14.63 -35.66 -5.97
CA LEU A 224 -13.44 -35.02 -5.39
C LEU A 224 -12.29 -35.99 -5.18
N GLU A 225 -12.58 -37.22 -4.73
CA GLU A 225 -11.57 -38.29 -4.61
C GLU A 225 -10.98 -38.70 -5.96
N LEU A 226 -11.84 -38.86 -7.00
CA LEU A 226 -11.39 -39.13 -8.37
C LEU A 226 -10.57 -37.98 -8.95
N LEU A 227 -10.98 -36.75 -8.73
CA LEU A 227 -10.24 -35.57 -9.12
C LEU A 227 -8.82 -35.57 -8.51
N GLU A 228 -8.72 -35.78 -7.19
CA GLU A 228 -7.42 -35.81 -6.51
C GLU A 228 -6.56 -36.99 -6.98
N HIS A 229 -7.17 -38.15 -7.28
CA HIS A 229 -6.44 -39.30 -7.86
C HIS A 229 -5.81 -38.96 -9.21
N CYS A 230 -6.55 -38.31 -10.13
CA CYS A 230 -6.03 -37.88 -11.43
C CYS A 230 -4.89 -36.86 -11.27
N ILE A 231 -5.00 -35.98 -10.27
CA ILE A 231 -3.97 -34.97 -10.00
C ILE A 231 -2.69 -35.62 -9.47
N VAL A 232 -2.80 -36.55 -8.49
CA VAL A 232 -1.64 -37.25 -7.92
C VAL A 232 -0.91 -38.08 -9.00
N GLU A 233 -1.66 -38.75 -9.88
CA GLU A 233 -1.07 -39.48 -11.00
C GLU A 233 -0.27 -38.55 -11.94
N MET A 234 -0.83 -37.39 -12.26
CA MET A 234 -0.15 -36.38 -13.07
C MET A 234 1.11 -35.82 -12.37
N GLU A 235 1.05 -35.55 -11.05
CA GLU A 235 2.19 -35.05 -10.26
C GLU A 235 3.31 -36.10 -10.20
N ASP A 236 2.95 -37.37 -10.01
CA ASP A 236 3.90 -38.50 -9.97
C ASP A 236 4.58 -38.73 -11.31
N GLU A 237 3.87 -38.62 -12.41
CA GLU A 237 4.42 -38.82 -13.74
C GLU A 237 5.23 -37.64 -14.22
N SER A 238 4.73 -36.41 -14.04
CA SER A 238 5.43 -35.20 -14.47
C SER A 238 6.61 -34.78 -13.55
N LYS A 239 6.66 -35.30 -12.31
CA LYS A 239 7.60 -34.89 -11.25
C LYS A 239 7.50 -33.42 -10.88
N LEU A 240 6.40 -32.77 -11.21
CA LEU A 240 6.07 -31.38 -10.91
C LEU A 240 4.82 -31.31 -10.04
N ASP A 241 4.73 -30.31 -9.17
CA ASP A 241 3.45 -30.05 -8.51
C ASP A 241 2.40 -29.56 -9.53
N ARG A 242 1.11 -29.77 -9.22
CA ARG A 242 -0.03 -29.44 -10.09
C ARG A 242 0.03 -28.05 -10.71
N ASN A 243 0.50 -27.07 -9.97
CA ASN A 243 0.60 -25.69 -10.46
C ASN A 243 1.78 -25.49 -11.40
N ALA A 244 2.91 -26.13 -11.11
CA ALA A 244 4.08 -26.10 -11.98
C ALA A 244 3.82 -26.85 -13.28
N ALA A 245 3.16 -28.01 -13.23
CA ALA A 245 2.81 -28.80 -14.41
C ALA A 245 1.90 -28.05 -15.39
N LEU A 246 0.85 -27.38 -14.89
CA LEU A 246 -0.03 -26.53 -15.72
C LEU A 246 0.67 -25.29 -16.26
N ALA A 247 1.58 -24.69 -15.48
CA ALA A 247 2.36 -23.55 -15.94
C ALA A 247 3.33 -23.95 -17.05
N ASP A 248 4.04 -25.05 -16.88
CA ASP A 248 4.99 -25.61 -17.85
C ASP A 248 4.29 -25.89 -19.19
N MET A 249 3.15 -26.59 -19.17
CA MET A 249 2.31 -26.81 -20.35
C MET A 249 1.96 -25.50 -21.09
N ARG A 250 1.54 -24.47 -20.36
CA ARG A 250 1.20 -23.17 -20.98
C ARG A 250 2.43 -22.48 -21.57
N TYR A 251 3.56 -22.52 -20.87
CA TYR A 251 4.80 -21.91 -21.38
C TYR A 251 5.36 -22.65 -22.59
N ASP A 252 5.29 -23.96 -22.64
CA ASP A 252 5.66 -24.75 -23.82
C ASP A 252 4.86 -24.37 -25.06
N PHE A 253 3.55 -24.14 -24.89
CA PHE A 253 2.70 -23.64 -25.99
C PHE A 253 3.08 -22.22 -26.40
N ILE A 254 3.31 -21.33 -25.43
CA ILE A 254 3.72 -19.94 -25.69
C ILE A 254 5.05 -19.92 -26.43
N GLU A 255 6.03 -20.71 -26.03
CA GLU A 255 7.33 -20.81 -26.71
C GLU A 255 7.16 -21.23 -28.17
N LYS A 256 6.30 -22.20 -28.46
CA LYS A 256 5.98 -22.62 -29.85
C LYS A 256 5.38 -21.45 -30.65
N VAL A 257 4.38 -20.74 -30.11
CA VAL A 257 3.77 -19.58 -30.76
C VAL A 257 4.78 -18.48 -31.03
N VAL A 258 5.60 -18.16 -30.03
CA VAL A 258 6.63 -17.11 -30.16
C VAL A 258 7.73 -17.51 -31.14
N ALA A 259 8.18 -18.75 -31.14
CA ALA A 259 9.22 -19.24 -32.04
C ALA A 259 8.85 -19.13 -33.52
N ILE A 260 7.57 -19.28 -33.88
CA ILE A 260 7.10 -19.20 -35.27
C ILE A 260 6.71 -17.77 -35.68
N SER A 261 6.31 -16.90 -34.74
CA SER A 261 5.70 -15.61 -35.05
C SER A 261 6.56 -14.39 -34.68
N VAL A 262 7.57 -14.56 -33.82
CA VAL A 262 8.35 -13.44 -33.29
C VAL A 262 9.81 -13.53 -33.69
N VAL A 263 10.31 -12.56 -34.45
CA VAL A 263 11.75 -12.34 -34.60
C VAL A 263 12.19 -11.43 -33.44
N LYS A 264 12.89 -12.01 -32.47
CA LYS A 264 13.28 -11.33 -31.23
C LYS A 264 14.06 -10.03 -31.53
N CYS A 265 13.64 -8.98 -30.87
CA CYS A 265 14.36 -7.72 -30.87
C CYS A 265 15.77 -7.91 -30.30
N HIS A 266 16.73 -7.12 -30.77
CA HIS A 266 17.95 -6.91 -30.00
C HIS A 266 17.52 -6.29 -28.67
N GLU A 267 18.05 -6.81 -27.54
CA GLU A 267 17.78 -6.25 -26.22
C GLU A 267 17.91 -4.72 -26.27
N SER A 268 16.84 -4.03 -25.86
CA SER A 268 16.82 -2.56 -25.92
C SER A 268 17.98 -1.98 -25.11
N ARG A 269 18.53 -0.86 -25.54
CA ARG A 269 19.59 -0.16 -24.79
C ARG A 269 19.14 0.18 -23.37
N GLU A 270 17.85 0.45 -23.19
CA GLU A 270 17.23 0.73 -21.89
C GLU A 270 17.19 -0.51 -21.00
N HIS A 271 16.85 -1.67 -21.55
CA HIS A 271 16.90 -2.94 -20.81
C HIS A 271 18.32 -3.27 -20.35
N LYS A 272 19.32 -3.18 -21.25
CA LYS A 272 20.75 -3.39 -20.89
C LYS A 272 21.22 -2.42 -19.81
N ARG A 273 20.77 -1.16 -19.86
CA ARG A 273 21.07 -0.16 -18.83
C ARG A 273 20.41 -0.51 -17.50
N SER A 274 19.14 -0.91 -17.53
CA SER A 274 18.39 -1.33 -16.34
C SER A 274 19.06 -2.53 -15.68
N VAL A 275 19.45 -3.57 -16.42
CA VAL A 275 20.15 -4.75 -15.90
C VAL A 275 21.51 -4.38 -15.25
N LYS A 276 22.26 -3.44 -15.85
CA LYS A 276 23.50 -2.96 -15.24
C LYS A 276 23.28 -2.24 -13.91
N ILE A 277 22.24 -1.41 -13.83
CA ILE A 277 21.87 -0.70 -12.61
C ILE A 277 21.37 -1.70 -11.56
N ASP A 278 20.53 -2.66 -11.97
CA ASP A 278 19.98 -3.68 -11.09
C ASP A 278 21.07 -4.57 -10.46
N ARG A 279 22.18 -4.86 -11.18
CA ARG A 279 23.32 -5.59 -10.59
C ARG A 279 23.86 -4.94 -9.32
N ILE A 280 23.77 -3.59 -9.22
CA ILE A 280 24.21 -2.83 -8.04
C ILE A 280 23.07 -2.72 -7.04
N LEU A 281 21.87 -2.35 -7.49
CA LEU A 281 20.75 -2.02 -6.62
C LEU A 281 20.06 -3.26 -6.00
N THR A 282 20.17 -4.43 -6.65
CA THR A 282 19.60 -5.70 -6.14
C THR A 282 20.66 -6.72 -5.78
N GLY A 283 21.94 -6.35 -5.85
CA GLY A 283 23.06 -7.24 -5.53
C GLY A 283 23.03 -7.71 -4.08
N LYS A 284 23.45 -8.95 -3.84
CA LYS A 284 23.40 -9.63 -2.51
C LYS A 284 24.03 -8.81 -1.36
N TYR A 285 25.11 -8.08 -1.64
CA TYR A 285 25.86 -7.29 -0.65
C TYR A 285 25.67 -5.79 -0.81
N THR A 286 25.30 -5.32 -1.99
CA THR A 286 25.20 -3.89 -2.32
C THR A 286 23.80 -3.32 -2.11
N ALA A 287 22.76 -4.15 -2.23
CA ALA A 287 21.37 -3.70 -2.16
C ALA A 287 21.04 -2.96 -0.85
N LEU A 288 21.37 -3.53 0.31
CA LEU A 288 21.08 -2.91 1.60
C LEU A 288 21.89 -1.63 1.87
N PRO A 289 23.22 -1.58 1.67
CA PRO A 289 23.98 -0.33 1.84
C PRO A 289 23.51 0.79 0.93
N VAL A 290 23.26 0.50 -0.36
CA VAL A 290 22.75 1.50 -1.30
C VAL A 290 21.35 1.99 -0.90
N PHE A 291 20.48 1.07 -0.50
CA PHE A 291 19.15 1.40 0.02
C PHE A 291 19.24 2.35 1.22
N PHE A 292 20.03 2.02 2.24
CA PHE A 292 20.21 2.89 3.40
C PHE A 292 20.81 4.25 3.02
N GLY A 293 21.74 4.30 2.06
CA GLY A 293 22.30 5.54 1.55
C GLY A 293 21.27 6.45 0.87
N ILE A 294 20.43 5.88 0.00
CA ILE A 294 19.35 6.63 -0.69
C ILE A 294 18.32 7.12 0.34
N MET A 295 17.90 6.27 1.26
CA MET A 295 16.92 6.66 2.27
C MET A 295 17.46 7.70 3.24
N PHE A 296 18.72 7.58 3.65
CA PHE A 296 19.38 8.61 4.45
C PHE A 296 19.38 9.96 3.71
N LEU A 297 19.73 9.96 2.42
CA LEU A 297 19.71 11.17 1.60
C LEU A 297 18.30 11.78 1.53
N VAL A 298 17.28 10.96 1.26
CA VAL A 298 15.87 11.41 1.20
C VAL A 298 15.44 12.02 2.53
N PHE A 299 15.68 11.32 3.64
CA PHE A 299 15.31 11.84 4.96
C PHE A 299 16.12 13.09 5.35
N PHE A 300 17.41 13.12 5.05
CA PHE A 300 18.26 14.29 5.32
C PHE A 300 17.76 15.52 4.55
N LEU A 301 17.48 15.39 3.26
CA LEU A 301 16.95 16.49 2.45
C LEU A 301 15.55 16.93 2.92
N THR A 302 14.70 15.98 3.30
CA THR A 302 13.33 16.25 3.75
C THR A 302 13.30 16.96 5.11
N PHE A 303 14.05 16.46 6.10
CA PHE A 303 13.92 16.94 7.47
C PHE A 303 14.94 18.01 7.86
N ASN A 304 16.10 18.11 7.19
CA ASN A 304 17.15 19.06 7.58
C ASN A 304 17.40 20.17 6.56
N VAL A 305 17.00 19.99 5.29
CA VAL A 305 17.33 20.99 4.25
C VAL A 305 16.07 21.61 3.68
N ILE A 306 15.36 20.89 2.81
CA ILE A 306 14.25 21.46 2.04
C ILE A 306 12.98 21.60 2.90
N GLY A 307 12.56 20.52 3.53
CA GLY A 307 11.30 20.51 4.27
C GLY A 307 11.34 21.39 5.51
N SER A 308 12.44 21.39 6.27
CA SER A 308 12.60 22.28 7.43
C SER A 308 12.61 23.75 7.02
N THR A 309 13.40 24.14 6.01
CA THR A 309 13.46 25.54 5.56
C THR A 309 12.10 26.06 5.09
N LEU A 310 11.36 25.27 4.32
CA LEU A 310 10.01 25.63 3.89
C LEU A 310 9.02 25.66 5.05
N SER A 311 9.17 24.76 6.03
CA SER A 311 8.38 24.73 7.26
C SER A 311 8.61 25.98 8.10
N ASP A 312 9.87 26.40 8.28
CA ASP A 312 10.24 27.60 9.04
C ASP A 312 9.66 28.87 8.38
N TRP A 313 9.71 28.97 7.06
CA TRP A 313 9.10 30.10 6.34
C TRP A 313 7.57 30.12 6.51
N LEU A 314 6.93 28.98 6.45
CA LEU A 314 5.47 28.88 6.64
C LEU A 314 5.09 29.19 8.09
N SER A 315 5.85 28.70 9.07
CA SER A 315 5.69 29.06 10.49
C SER A 315 5.80 30.57 10.72
N LEU A 316 6.84 31.22 10.18
CA LEU A 316 6.97 32.68 10.26
C LEU A 316 5.77 33.43 9.67
N GLY A 317 5.19 32.89 8.59
CA GLY A 317 3.97 33.45 7.99
C GLY A 317 2.76 33.29 8.92
N ILE A 318 2.60 32.10 9.51
CA ILE A 318 1.52 31.80 10.45
C ILE A 318 1.64 32.64 11.73
N ASP A 319 2.86 32.76 12.28
CA ASP A 319 3.14 33.58 13.48
C ASP A 319 2.77 35.03 13.25
N LYS A 320 3.13 35.61 12.09
CA LYS A 320 2.72 36.97 11.72
C LYS A 320 1.22 37.13 11.60
N LEU A 321 0.51 36.15 11.04
CA LEU A 321 -0.94 36.14 10.96
C LEU A 321 -1.57 36.06 12.36
N THR A 322 -1.00 35.23 13.22
CA THR A 322 -1.43 35.09 14.62
C THR A 322 -1.23 36.39 15.39
N ASP A 323 -0.07 37.04 15.26
CA ASP A 323 0.20 38.34 15.87
C ASP A 323 -0.73 39.46 15.37
N LEU A 324 -1.07 39.43 14.08
CA LEU A 324 -2.02 40.38 13.50
C LEU A 324 -3.44 40.14 14.05
N ALA A 325 -3.85 38.88 14.16
CA ALA A 325 -5.13 38.50 14.74
C ALA A 325 -5.19 38.86 16.23
N ASP A 326 -4.13 38.60 17.00
CA ASP A 326 -4.00 38.97 18.42
C ASP A 326 -4.16 40.46 18.65
N LYS A 327 -3.42 41.31 17.91
CA LYS A 327 -3.55 42.76 17.94
C LYS A 327 -4.95 43.23 17.55
N GLY A 328 -5.55 42.66 16.53
CA GLY A 328 -6.90 43.00 16.09
C GLY A 328 -7.96 42.66 17.14
N LEU A 329 -7.90 41.46 17.72
CA LEU A 329 -8.84 41.01 18.76
C LEU A 329 -8.68 41.84 20.06
N THR A 330 -7.44 42.16 20.43
CA THR A 330 -7.14 43.02 21.60
C THR A 330 -7.64 44.43 21.38
N ALA A 331 -7.46 45.00 20.18
CA ALA A 331 -7.96 46.35 19.86
C ALA A 331 -9.50 46.39 19.84
N TYR A 332 -10.18 45.31 19.46
CA TYR A 332 -11.62 45.21 19.49
C TYR A 332 -12.19 44.99 20.90
N GLY A 333 -11.36 44.60 21.88
CA GLY A 333 -11.77 44.39 23.27
C GLY A 333 -12.63 43.14 23.49
N ILE A 334 -12.39 42.05 22.76
CA ILE A 334 -13.16 40.82 22.85
C ILE A 334 -12.98 40.14 24.22
N ASN A 335 -13.96 39.32 24.62
CA ASN A 335 -13.87 38.56 25.87
C ASN A 335 -12.58 37.70 25.92
N PRO A 336 -11.81 37.77 27.04
CA PRO A 336 -10.53 37.06 27.18
C PRO A 336 -10.59 35.57 26.90
N VAL A 337 -11.72 34.90 27.19
CA VAL A 337 -11.90 33.48 26.92
C VAL A 337 -12.01 33.21 25.40
N VAL A 338 -12.77 34.04 24.69
CA VAL A 338 -12.92 33.96 23.24
C VAL A 338 -11.59 34.29 22.55
N HIS A 339 -10.87 35.29 23.07
CA HIS A 339 -9.53 35.64 22.61
C HIS A 339 -8.58 34.42 22.72
N SER A 340 -8.53 33.80 23.91
CA SER A 340 -7.73 32.59 24.14
C SER A 340 -8.15 31.41 23.25
N LEU A 341 -9.45 31.22 23.01
CA LEU A 341 -9.93 30.18 22.09
C LEU A 341 -9.41 30.40 20.67
N ILE A 342 -9.48 31.63 20.18
CA ILE A 342 -9.05 31.96 18.82
C ILE A 342 -7.54 31.81 18.69
N ILE A 343 -6.75 32.43 19.59
CA ILE A 343 -5.29 32.44 19.50
C ILE A 343 -4.71 31.07 19.87
N ASN A 344 -5.02 30.56 21.06
CA ASN A 344 -4.41 29.33 21.60
C ASN A 344 -5.11 28.05 21.12
N GLY A 345 -6.41 28.09 20.89
CA GLY A 345 -7.15 26.94 20.40
C GLY A 345 -7.06 26.79 18.88
N VAL A 346 -7.40 27.85 18.13
CA VAL A 346 -7.50 27.78 16.67
C VAL A 346 -6.15 28.05 15.99
N PHE A 347 -5.57 29.24 16.19
CA PHE A 347 -4.34 29.61 15.48
C PHE A 347 -3.15 28.74 15.87
N ALA A 348 -2.93 28.48 17.16
CA ALA A 348 -1.84 27.62 17.61
C ALA A 348 -2.04 26.17 17.13
N GLY A 349 -3.26 25.64 17.24
CA GLY A 349 -3.57 24.26 16.82
C GLY A 349 -3.49 24.05 15.32
N VAL A 350 -4.12 24.93 14.53
CA VAL A 350 -4.09 24.87 13.07
C VAL A 350 -2.69 25.20 12.54
N GLY A 351 -2.04 26.19 13.13
CA GLY A 351 -0.70 26.64 12.75
C GLY A 351 0.33 25.53 12.88
N SER A 352 0.30 24.77 13.99
CA SER A 352 1.21 23.64 14.21
C SER A 352 1.04 22.55 13.13
N VAL A 353 -0.18 22.29 12.68
CA VAL A 353 -0.45 21.29 11.62
C VAL A 353 0.02 21.77 10.25
N LEU A 354 -0.28 23.03 9.92
CA LEU A 354 0.12 23.61 8.64
C LEU A 354 1.63 23.73 8.50
N SER A 355 2.36 24.02 9.59
CA SER A 355 3.82 24.10 9.56
C SER A 355 4.49 22.77 9.16
N PHE A 356 3.85 21.62 9.39
CA PHE A 356 4.37 20.33 8.95
C PHE A 356 4.05 19.98 7.49
N LEU A 357 3.13 20.70 6.85
CA LEU A 357 2.71 20.41 5.46
C LEU A 357 3.89 20.41 4.48
N PRO A 358 4.83 21.38 4.50
CA PRO A 358 5.96 21.39 3.58
C PRO A 358 6.87 20.17 3.74
N ILE A 359 7.09 19.71 4.96
CA ILE A 359 7.89 18.52 5.25
C ILE A 359 7.22 17.28 4.61
N ILE A 360 5.90 17.16 4.78
CA ILE A 360 5.12 16.04 4.24
C ILE A 360 5.12 16.07 2.71
N VAL A 361 4.91 17.23 2.09
CA VAL A 361 4.94 17.39 0.62
C VAL A 361 6.33 17.06 0.06
N THR A 362 7.40 17.52 0.73
CA THR A 362 8.78 17.21 0.33
C THR A 362 9.07 15.70 0.44
N LEU A 363 8.59 15.05 1.49
CA LEU A 363 8.72 13.59 1.65
C LEU A 363 8.02 12.85 0.51
N PHE A 364 6.76 13.22 0.23
CA PHE A 364 6.02 12.61 -0.88
C PHE A 364 6.65 12.88 -2.24
N PHE A 365 7.26 14.04 -2.45
CA PHE A 365 8.02 14.35 -3.66
C PHE A 365 9.14 13.34 -3.91
N PHE A 366 9.99 13.11 -2.93
CA PHE A 366 11.07 12.13 -3.07
C PHE A 366 10.54 10.69 -3.20
N LEU A 367 9.52 10.33 -2.42
CA LEU A 367 8.92 8.99 -2.52
C LEU A 367 8.28 8.75 -3.89
N SER A 368 7.60 9.75 -4.46
CA SER A 368 7.04 9.67 -5.81
C SER A 368 8.12 9.46 -6.87
N ILE A 369 9.25 10.15 -6.76
CA ILE A 369 10.39 9.94 -7.66
C ILE A 369 10.91 8.49 -7.54
N LEU A 370 11.06 7.98 -6.33
CA LEU A 370 11.53 6.60 -6.11
C LEU A 370 10.54 5.56 -6.63
N GLU A 371 9.24 5.83 -6.52
CA GLU A 371 8.16 4.98 -7.01
C GLU A 371 8.12 4.99 -8.54
N ASP A 372 8.05 6.16 -9.17
CA ASP A 372 7.97 6.32 -10.63
C ASP A 372 9.21 5.80 -11.35
N THR A 373 10.40 5.95 -10.75
CA THR A 373 11.64 5.36 -11.28
C THR A 373 11.66 3.84 -11.21
N GLY A 374 10.74 3.20 -10.48
CA GLY A 374 10.71 1.76 -10.24
C GLY A 374 11.68 1.27 -9.18
N TYR A 375 12.35 2.17 -8.43
CA TYR A 375 13.28 1.78 -7.38
C TYR A 375 12.59 1.08 -6.21
N MET A 376 11.37 1.51 -5.84
CA MET A 376 10.59 0.90 -4.75
C MET A 376 10.24 -0.56 -5.03
N ALA A 377 10.01 -0.93 -6.29
CA ALA A 377 9.79 -2.33 -6.69
C ALA A 377 11.02 -3.22 -6.38
N ARG A 378 12.24 -2.68 -6.62
CA ARG A 378 13.51 -3.39 -6.33
C ARG A 378 13.73 -3.56 -4.85
N VAL A 379 13.45 -2.52 -4.07
CA VAL A 379 13.52 -2.59 -2.60
C VAL A 379 12.56 -3.65 -2.07
N ALA A 380 11.31 -3.65 -2.54
CA ALA A 380 10.32 -4.65 -2.17
C ALA A 380 10.78 -6.07 -2.53
N PHE A 381 11.40 -6.26 -3.71
CA PHE A 381 11.97 -7.54 -4.14
C PHE A 381 13.09 -8.02 -3.21
N VAL A 382 14.05 -7.16 -2.89
CA VAL A 382 15.17 -7.51 -2.00
C VAL A 382 14.69 -7.87 -0.60
N MET A 383 13.70 -7.11 -0.08
CA MET A 383 13.18 -7.28 1.28
C MET A 383 12.19 -8.44 1.41
N ASP A 384 11.67 -8.98 0.32
CA ASP A 384 10.63 -10.02 0.33
C ASP A 384 11.09 -11.27 1.09
N LYS A 385 12.31 -11.72 0.87
CA LYS A 385 12.87 -12.89 1.56
C LYS A 385 12.93 -12.74 3.09
N LEU A 386 13.18 -11.52 3.59
CA LEU A 386 13.25 -11.22 5.02
C LEU A 386 11.85 -11.10 5.61
N LEU A 387 10.95 -10.36 4.93
CA LEU A 387 9.60 -10.09 5.42
C LEU A 387 8.71 -11.34 5.42
N ARG A 388 8.89 -12.25 4.50
CA ARG A 388 8.17 -13.54 4.51
C ARG A 388 8.43 -14.36 5.76
N LYS A 389 9.60 -14.26 6.38
CA LYS A 389 9.89 -14.93 7.66
C LYS A 389 8.98 -14.46 8.78
N ILE A 390 8.64 -13.18 8.78
CA ILE A 390 7.72 -12.59 9.76
C ILE A 390 6.25 -12.57 9.30
N GLY A 391 5.96 -13.16 8.13
CA GLY A 391 4.61 -13.34 7.62
C GLY A 391 4.05 -12.18 6.78
N LEU A 392 4.91 -11.31 6.26
CA LEU A 392 4.58 -10.19 5.39
C LEU A 392 5.15 -10.37 3.99
N SER A 393 4.54 -9.75 2.99
CA SER A 393 5.11 -9.61 1.64
C SER A 393 6.14 -8.49 1.57
N GLY A 394 7.05 -8.55 0.60
CA GLY A 394 8.08 -7.52 0.40
C GLY A 394 7.52 -6.11 0.19
N ARG A 395 6.32 -5.99 -0.36
CA ARG A 395 5.63 -4.68 -0.54
C ARG A 395 5.31 -3.99 0.78
N SER A 396 5.11 -4.73 1.87
CA SER A 396 4.85 -4.18 3.21
C SER A 396 6.02 -3.35 3.74
N PHE A 397 7.23 -3.55 3.19
CA PHE A 397 8.41 -2.81 3.61
C PHE A 397 8.31 -1.31 3.35
N VAL A 398 7.73 -0.94 2.21
CA VAL A 398 7.60 0.47 1.80
C VAL A 398 6.77 1.29 2.80
N PRO A 399 5.54 0.90 3.16
CA PRO A 399 4.78 1.57 4.21
C PRO A 399 5.52 1.61 5.56
N MET A 400 6.14 0.52 5.98
CA MET A 400 6.88 0.50 7.24
C MET A 400 8.07 1.48 7.25
N LEU A 401 8.76 1.61 6.12
CA LEU A 401 9.85 2.56 5.96
C LEU A 401 9.36 4.02 6.04
N ILE A 402 8.26 4.34 5.36
CA ILE A 402 7.62 5.67 5.43
C ILE A 402 7.26 6.00 6.88
N GLY A 403 6.94 4.98 7.70
CA GLY A 403 6.62 5.09 9.12
C GLY A 403 7.70 5.74 9.96
N PHE A 404 8.97 5.64 9.59
CA PHE A 404 10.07 6.38 10.25
C PHE A 404 9.98 7.90 10.03
N GLY A 405 9.39 8.34 8.94
CA GLY A 405 9.08 9.75 8.72
C GLY A 405 7.79 10.17 9.39
N CYS A 406 6.67 9.58 8.97
CA CYS A 406 5.33 9.87 9.50
C CYS A 406 4.41 8.66 9.36
N SER A 407 3.69 8.31 10.44
CA SER A 407 2.75 7.17 10.43
C SER A 407 1.52 7.40 9.54
N VAL A 408 1.07 8.64 9.35
CA VAL A 408 -0.12 8.96 8.53
C VAL A 408 0.08 8.53 7.07
N PRO A 409 1.09 9.05 6.32
CA PRO A 409 1.34 8.62 4.97
C PRO A 409 1.73 7.13 4.87
N ALA A 410 2.39 6.59 5.89
CA ALA A 410 2.75 5.19 5.95
C ALA A 410 1.51 4.28 5.94
N ILE A 411 0.52 4.58 6.77
CA ILE A 411 -0.75 3.84 6.82
C ILE A 411 -1.52 4.01 5.51
N MET A 412 -1.54 5.21 4.93
CA MET A 412 -2.17 5.44 3.61
C MET A 412 -1.50 4.65 2.49
N ALA A 413 -0.17 4.49 2.53
CA ALA A 413 0.56 3.71 1.54
C ALA A 413 0.23 2.21 1.57
N THR A 414 -0.36 1.70 2.66
CA THR A 414 -0.78 0.29 2.72
C THR A 414 -1.88 -0.07 1.73
N ARG A 415 -2.55 0.90 1.12
CA ARG A 415 -3.53 0.68 0.04
C ARG A 415 -2.94 0.02 -1.20
N THR A 416 -1.63 0.14 -1.41
CA THR A 416 -0.92 -0.51 -2.52
C THR A 416 -0.70 -2.01 -2.28
N LEU A 417 -1.04 -2.50 -1.07
CA LEU A 417 -0.92 -3.92 -0.73
C LEU A 417 -2.14 -4.69 -1.23
N VAL A 418 -1.88 -5.72 -2.00
CA VAL A 418 -2.89 -6.54 -2.66
C VAL A 418 -3.66 -7.42 -1.67
N SER A 419 -2.98 -7.93 -0.63
CA SER A 419 -3.58 -8.78 0.39
C SER A 419 -4.17 -7.96 1.53
N ASP A 420 -5.47 -8.12 1.81
CA ASP A 420 -6.14 -7.49 2.96
C ASP A 420 -5.48 -7.90 4.30
N ARG A 421 -5.03 -9.15 4.41
CA ARG A 421 -4.26 -9.68 5.52
C ARG A 421 -2.95 -8.91 5.72
N ASP A 422 -2.14 -8.79 4.67
CA ASP A 422 -0.85 -8.09 4.72
C ASP A 422 -1.06 -6.59 4.97
N ARG A 423 -2.12 -6.01 4.40
CA ARG A 423 -2.52 -4.62 4.62
C ARG A 423 -2.84 -4.36 6.09
N LYS A 424 -3.74 -5.13 6.69
CA LYS A 424 -4.11 -4.99 8.11
C LYS A 424 -2.92 -5.21 9.03
N MET A 425 -2.12 -6.25 8.78
CA MET A 425 -0.93 -6.53 9.57
C MET A 425 0.10 -5.39 9.46
N THR A 426 0.31 -4.81 8.29
CA THR A 426 1.22 -3.69 8.08
C THR A 426 0.72 -2.43 8.80
N ILE A 427 -0.59 -2.14 8.76
CA ILE A 427 -1.20 -1.03 9.51
C ILE A 427 -0.92 -1.17 11.01
N LEU A 428 -1.06 -2.37 11.57
CA LEU A 428 -0.79 -2.65 12.99
C LEU A 428 0.67 -2.46 13.39
N LEU A 429 1.60 -2.75 12.48
CA LEU A 429 3.04 -2.70 12.72
C LEU A 429 3.66 -1.32 12.48
N THR A 430 3.07 -0.52 11.60
CA THR A 430 3.58 0.82 11.26
C THR A 430 3.83 1.73 12.47
N PRO A 431 2.99 1.82 13.51
CA PRO A 431 3.23 2.70 14.65
C PRO A 431 4.43 2.32 15.54
N TYR A 432 4.97 1.10 15.42
CA TYR A 432 6.20 0.69 16.11
C TYR A 432 7.45 1.36 15.51
N MET A 433 7.35 1.84 14.26
CA MET A 433 8.39 2.65 13.63
C MET A 433 8.39 4.04 14.26
N SER A 434 9.56 4.50 14.70
CA SER A 434 9.68 5.79 15.36
C SER A 434 9.57 6.94 14.36
N CYS A 435 8.46 7.68 14.38
CA CYS A 435 8.26 8.83 13.50
C CYS A 435 9.07 10.05 13.96
N SER A 436 9.29 11.01 13.06
CA SER A 436 10.08 12.24 13.30
C SER A 436 9.53 13.10 14.45
N ALA A 437 8.21 13.11 14.68
CA ALA A 437 7.58 13.87 15.77
C ALA A 437 7.98 13.38 17.17
N LYS A 438 8.56 12.18 17.32
CA LYS A 438 9.09 11.67 18.59
C LYS A 438 10.51 12.15 18.87
N ILE A 439 11.26 12.62 17.86
CA ILE A 439 12.67 13.04 17.99
C ILE A 439 12.86 14.15 19.04
N PRO A 440 12.03 15.23 19.13
CA PRO A 440 12.17 16.25 20.15
C PRO A 440 12.10 15.67 21.57
N ILE A 441 11.23 14.68 21.81
CA ILE A 441 11.13 14.03 23.13
C ILE A 441 12.44 13.32 23.43
N TYR A 442 12.95 12.53 22.49
CA TYR A 442 14.22 11.81 22.65
C TYR A 442 15.39 12.76 22.88
N ALA A 443 15.46 13.85 22.11
CA ALA A 443 16.54 14.81 22.23
C ALA A 443 16.59 15.45 23.63
N VAL A 444 15.45 15.92 24.16
CA VAL A 444 15.37 16.56 25.47
C VAL A 444 15.76 15.58 26.60
N PHE A 445 15.19 14.39 26.58
CA PHE A 445 15.48 13.37 27.62
C PHE A 445 16.91 12.82 27.51
N CYS A 446 17.41 12.57 26.31
CA CYS A 446 18.80 12.12 26.11
C CYS A 446 19.80 13.19 26.52
N ALA A 447 19.54 14.47 26.25
CA ALA A 447 20.39 15.58 26.67
C ALA A 447 20.39 15.76 28.20
N ALA A 448 19.26 15.50 28.88
CA ALA A 448 19.15 15.59 30.33
C ALA A 448 19.86 14.43 31.07
N PHE A 449 19.58 13.20 30.68
CA PHE A 449 19.95 11.99 31.42
C PHE A 449 21.11 11.19 30.85
N PHE A 450 21.39 11.29 29.53
CA PHE A 450 22.36 10.46 28.82
C PHE A 450 23.41 11.29 28.04
N LYS A 451 23.90 12.37 28.64
CA LYS A 451 24.83 13.34 27.99
C LYS A 451 26.00 12.69 27.23
N LYS A 452 26.60 11.64 27.78
CA LYS A 452 27.75 10.92 27.18
C LYS A 452 27.35 9.94 26.06
N TYR A 453 26.11 9.44 26.08
CA TYR A 453 25.65 8.36 25.21
C TYR A 453 24.39 8.71 24.40
N GLN A 454 24.13 10.00 24.16
CA GLN A 454 22.92 10.48 23.48
C GLN A 454 22.62 9.72 22.17
N ALA A 455 23.59 9.68 21.26
CA ALA A 455 23.43 9.02 19.97
C ALA A 455 23.17 7.52 20.10
N LEU A 456 23.85 6.87 21.06
CA LEU A 456 23.70 5.43 21.28
C LEU A 456 22.30 5.09 21.85
N VAL A 457 21.77 5.89 22.77
CA VAL A 457 20.42 5.72 23.31
C VAL A 457 19.38 5.97 22.22
N MET A 458 19.53 7.02 21.40
CA MET A 458 18.61 7.30 20.28
C MET A 458 18.60 6.14 19.29
N ILE A 459 19.75 5.65 18.86
CA ILE A 459 19.85 4.49 17.95
C ILE A 459 19.24 3.25 18.61
N GLY A 460 19.50 3.05 19.91
CA GLY A 460 18.93 1.95 20.69
C GLY A 460 17.40 1.97 20.70
N LEU A 461 16.77 3.16 20.83
CA LEU A 461 15.32 3.30 20.76
C LEU A 461 14.76 2.92 19.39
N TYR A 462 15.42 3.34 18.29
CA TYR A 462 15.01 2.94 16.94
C TYR A 462 15.09 1.43 16.75
N ILE A 463 16.21 0.82 17.18
CA ILE A 463 16.37 -0.64 17.11
C ILE A 463 15.33 -1.35 17.98
N THR A 464 15.04 -0.85 19.17
CA THR A 464 14.00 -1.41 20.06
C THR A 464 12.63 -1.40 19.39
N GLY A 465 12.27 -0.30 18.71
CA GLY A 465 11.01 -0.22 17.96
C GLY A 465 10.92 -1.27 16.84
N ILE A 466 12.00 -1.45 16.07
CA ILE A 466 12.07 -2.46 15.01
C ILE A 466 11.95 -3.88 15.59
N VAL A 467 12.73 -4.18 16.62
CA VAL A 467 12.73 -5.53 17.27
C VAL A 467 11.36 -5.87 17.85
N LEU A 468 10.74 -4.92 18.55
CA LEU A 468 9.38 -5.11 19.09
C LEU A 468 8.34 -5.24 17.97
N GLY A 469 8.46 -4.47 16.92
CA GLY A 469 7.64 -4.63 15.71
C GLY A 469 7.74 -6.04 15.11
N ILE A 470 8.95 -6.60 15.03
CA ILE A 470 9.18 -7.98 14.56
C ILE A 470 8.56 -9.00 15.53
N ILE A 471 8.72 -8.82 16.83
CA ILE A 471 8.12 -9.73 17.86
C ILE A 471 6.60 -9.72 17.74
N VAL A 472 5.99 -8.53 17.68
CA VAL A 472 4.53 -8.39 17.51
C VAL A 472 4.08 -9.01 16.17
N ALA A 473 4.84 -8.83 15.10
CA ALA A 473 4.55 -9.45 13.81
C ALA A 473 4.53 -10.98 13.91
N LEU A 474 5.51 -11.59 14.59
CA LEU A 474 5.56 -13.03 14.80
C LEU A 474 4.39 -13.55 15.65
N ILE A 475 4.00 -12.82 16.69
CA ILE A 475 2.82 -13.14 17.51
C ILE A 475 1.55 -13.07 16.65
N LEU A 476 1.36 -11.99 15.91
CA LEU A 476 0.19 -11.79 15.06
C LEU A 476 0.10 -12.82 13.93
N LYS A 477 1.22 -13.20 13.32
CA LYS A 477 1.30 -14.25 12.30
C LYS A 477 0.76 -15.59 12.82
N ASN A 478 1.04 -15.93 14.05
CA ASN A 478 0.67 -17.21 14.64
C ASN A 478 -0.73 -17.20 15.29
N THR A 479 -1.29 -16.02 15.54
CA THR A 479 -2.58 -15.84 16.23
C THR A 479 -3.67 -15.34 15.29
N ALA A 480 -3.74 -14.02 15.06
CA ALA A 480 -4.83 -13.34 14.37
C ALA A 480 -4.71 -13.42 12.83
N PHE A 481 -3.49 -13.49 12.29
CA PHE A 481 -3.23 -13.44 10.85
C PHE A 481 -2.55 -14.73 10.36
N ARG A 482 -3.17 -15.87 10.62
CA ARG A 482 -2.71 -17.18 10.12
C ARG A 482 -2.79 -17.25 8.59
N GLY A 483 -1.82 -17.91 7.97
CA GLY A 483 -1.75 -18.11 6.51
C GLY A 483 -0.38 -17.73 5.93
N LYS A 484 -0.17 -18.06 4.66
CA LYS A 484 1.05 -17.71 3.93
C LYS A 484 0.89 -16.32 3.29
N PRO A 485 1.94 -15.47 3.28
CA PRO A 485 1.89 -14.21 2.53
C PRO A 485 1.77 -14.50 1.03
N VAL A 486 1.10 -13.61 0.31
CA VAL A 486 0.96 -13.72 -1.15
C VAL A 486 2.34 -13.75 -1.81
N PRO A 487 2.60 -14.69 -2.74
CA PRO A 487 3.86 -14.73 -3.47
C PRO A 487 4.11 -13.41 -4.19
N PHE A 488 5.32 -12.86 -4.02
CA PHE A 488 5.73 -11.66 -4.73
C PHE A 488 6.21 -12.05 -6.14
N VAL A 489 5.29 -12.05 -7.09
CA VAL A 489 5.60 -12.22 -8.51
C VAL A 489 5.43 -10.87 -9.17
N MET A 490 6.52 -10.15 -9.38
CA MET A 490 6.49 -8.84 -10.05
C MET A 490 7.69 -8.70 -10.97
N GLU A 491 7.43 -8.25 -12.19
CA GLU A 491 8.50 -7.76 -13.07
C GLU A 491 9.09 -6.48 -12.47
N LEU A 492 10.40 -6.40 -12.54
CA LEU A 492 11.08 -5.14 -12.25
C LEU A 492 10.87 -4.22 -13.47
N PRO A 493 10.10 -3.13 -13.35
CA PRO A 493 9.86 -2.22 -14.48
C PRO A 493 11.18 -1.58 -14.92
N ASN A 494 11.32 -1.27 -16.21
CA ASN A 494 12.48 -0.51 -16.69
C ASN A 494 12.56 0.85 -15.99
N TYR A 495 13.77 1.34 -15.72
CA TYR A 495 13.94 2.67 -15.13
C TYR A 495 13.46 3.74 -16.12
N ARG A 496 12.51 4.54 -15.66
CA ARG A 496 11.98 5.69 -16.40
C ARG A 496 12.12 6.95 -15.56
N LEU A 497 12.40 8.06 -16.21
CA LEU A 497 12.36 9.37 -15.53
C LEU A 497 10.90 9.75 -15.29
N PRO A 498 10.55 10.18 -14.06
CA PRO A 498 9.19 10.59 -13.75
C PRO A 498 8.80 11.84 -14.55
N SER A 499 7.55 11.91 -14.99
CA SER A 499 7.06 13.12 -15.65
C SER A 499 6.72 14.20 -14.59
N ALA A 500 7.20 15.42 -14.79
CA ALA A 500 6.95 16.52 -13.87
C ALA A 500 5.44 16.77 -13.64
N LYS A 501 4.61 16.55 -14.67
CA LYS A 501 3.15 16.68 -14.59
C LYS A 501 2.53 15.63 -13.68
N SER A 502 2.95 14.36 -13.81
CA SER A 502 2.43 13.25 -12.96
C SER A 502 2.81 13.46 -11.51
N VAL A 503 4.08 13.79 -11.25
CA VAL A 503 4.56 14.09 -9.88
C VAL A 503 3.79 15.27 -9.29
N GLY A 504 3.61 16.37 -10.04
CA GLY A 504 2.88 17.55 -9.57
C GLY A 504 1.42 17.26 -9.21
N LEU A 505 0.70 16.48 -10.05
CA LEU A 505 -0.68 16.06 -9.76
C LEU A 505 -0.74 15.16 -8.51
N LEU A 506 0.14 14.18 -8.40
CA LEU A 506 0.20 13.29 -7.24
C LEU A 506 0.47 14.06 -5.95
N LEU A 507 1.40 15.03 -5.98
CA LEU A 507 1.70 15.88 -4.82
C LEU A 507 0.49 16.72 -4.41
N TRP A 508 -0.22 17.30 -5.39
CA TRP A 508 -1.42 18.08 -5.12
C TRP A 508 -2.52 17.23 -4.47
N ASP A 509 -2.76 16.03 -5.00
CA ASP A 509 -3.76 15.12 -4.44
C ASP A 509 -3.40 14.68 -3.01
N LYS A 510 -2.13 14.36 -2.75
CA LYS A 510 -1.64 13.99 -1.42
C LYS A 510 -1.70 15.16 -0.44
N ALA A 511 -1.31 16.36 -0.87
CA ALA A 511 -1.39 17.58 -0.05
C ALA A 511 -2.84 17.94 0.27
N LYS A 512 -3.74 17.90 -0.72
CA LYS A 512 -5.17 18.13 -0.54
C LYS A 512 -5.80 17.14 0.43
N ASP A 513 -5.50 15.85 0.25
CA ASP A 513 -5.97 14.78 1.14
C ASP A 513 -5.47 14.99 2.58
N PHE A 514 -4.22 15.39 2.76
CA PHE A 514 -3.66 15.68 4.09
C PHE A 514 -4.34 16.90 4.73
N ILE A 515 -4.47 18.02 4.00
CA ILE A 515 -5.12 19.22 4.51
C ILE A 515 -6.57 18.93 4.91
N GLN A 516 -7.35 18.31 4.05
CA GLN A 516 -8.76 18.03 4.33
C GLN A 516 -8.97 17.13 5.55
N ARG A 517 -8.07 16.16 5.76
CA ARG A 517 -8.22 15.15 6.84
C ARG A 517 -7.55 15.57 8.14
N ALA A 518 -6.32 16.04 8.05
CA ALA A 518 -5.58 16.46 9.23
C ALA A 518 -6.21 17.71 9.85
N PHE A 519 -6.59 18.68 9.02
CA PHE A 519 -7.24 19.91 9.48
C PHE A 519 -8.49 19.62 10.31
N THR A 520 -9.41 18.80 9.80
CA THR A 520 -10.68 18.54 10.50
C THR A 520 -10.46 17.82 11.84
N VAL A 521 -9.70 16.74 11.84
CA VAL A 521 -9.53 15.89 13.04
C VAL A 521 -8.68 16.61 14.09
N ILE A 522 -7.58 17.23 13.67
CA ILE A 522 -6.67 17.89 14.60
C ILE A 522 -7.29 19.19 15.12
N PHE A 523 -8.00 19.93 14.28
CA PHE A 523 -8.74 21.12 14.68
C PHE A 523 -9.72 20.84 15.84
N PHE A 524 -10.55 19.82 15.71
CA PHE A 524 -11.44 19.43 16.81
C PHE A 524 -10.67 18.92 18.03
N ALA A 525 -9.61 18.17 17.84
CA ALA A 525 -8.80 17.67 18.94
C ALA A 525 -8.11 18.81 19.71
N THR A 526 -7.58 19.82 19.01
CA THR A 526 -6.94 20.98 19.67
C THR A 526 -7.95 21.84 20.43
N ILE A 527 -9.15 22.03 19.91
CA ILE A 527 -10.21 22.74 20.64
C ILE A 527 -10.60 21.97 21.92
N ILE A 528 -10.72 20.64 21.85
CA ILE A 528 -11.03 19.82 23.02
C ILE A 528 -9.90 19.94 24.07
N ILE A 529 -8.63 19.85 23.66
CA ILE A 529 -7.50 20.00 24.58
C ILE A 529 -7.46 21.41 25.16
N TRP A 530 -7.61 22.45 24.34
CA TRP A 530 -7.70 23.81 24.83
C TRP A 530 -8.82 23.98 25.87
N PHE A 531 -9.98 23.40 25.64
CA PHE A 531 -11.09 23.42 26.59
C PHE A 531 -10.71 22.75 27.92
N LEU A 532 -10.09 21.56 27.85
CA LEU A 532 -9.66 20.83 29.02
C LEU A 532 -8.52 21.51 29.80
N GLU A 533 -7.68 22.31 29.13
CA GLU A 533 -6.61 23.09 29.73
C GLU A 533 -7.10 24.40 30.35
N THR A 534 -8.15 25.00 29.78
CA THR A 534 -8.62 26.33 30.16
C THR A 534 -9.64 26.32 31.30
N PHE A 535 -10.39 25.22 31.45
CA PHE A 535 -11.50 25.16 32.42
C PHE A 535 -11.26 24.15 33.55
N ASP A 536 -11.77 24.50 34.76
CA ASP A 536 -11.85 23.60 35.90
C ASP A 536 -13.14 22.73 35.84
N ALA A 537 -13.35 21.85 36.85
CA ALA A 537 -14.52 20.99 36.95
C ALA A 537 -15.84 21.77 37.12
N LYS A 538 -15.79 23.06 37.44
CA LYS A 538 -16.95 23.95 37.59
C LYS A 538 -17.12 24.90 36.40
N LEU A 539 -16.35 24.69 35.32
CA LEU A 539 -16.32 25.53 34.12
C LEU A 539 -15.86 26.98 34.36
N ASN A 540 -15.07 27.23 35.40
CA ASN A 540 -14.38 28.49 35.58
C ASN A 540 -13.05 28.47 34.83
N VAL A 541 -12.61 29.65 34.37
CA VAL A 541 -11.30 29.80 33.75
C VAL A 541 -10.21 29.63 34.80
N VAL A 542 -9.31 28.72 34.57
CA VAL A 542 -8.26 28.33 35.49
C VAL A 542 -7.12 29.36 35.47
N LYS A 543 -6.63 29.73 36.63
CA LYS A 543 -5.45 30.59 36.80
C LYS A 543 -4.16 29.77 36.87
N ASP A 544 -4.23 28.59 37.49
CA ASP A 544 -3.13 27.64 37.61
C ASP A 544 -3.44 26.36 36.81
N SER A 545 -2.52 25.93 35.97
CA SER A 545 -2.68 24.72 35.13
C SER A 545 -2.96 23.44 35.93
N SER A 546 -2.64 23.43 37.25
CA SER A 546 -2.90 22.31 38.16
C SER A 546 -4.39 22.03 38.43
N ASP A 547 -5.24 23.04 38.28
CA ASP A 547 -6.67 22.97 38.58
C ASP A 547 -7.50 22.67 37.33
N SER A 548 -6.86 22.56 36.16
CA SER A 548 -7.53 22.30 34.89
C SER A 548 -8.13 20.89 34.85
N LEU A 549 -9.22 20.74 34.05
CA LEU A 549 -9.81 19.43 33.77
C LEU A 549 -8.79 18.42 33.25
N LEU A 550 -7.85 18.88 32.42
CA LEU A 550 -6.79 18.04 31.88
C LEU A 550 -5.83 17.56 32.97
N ALA A 551 -5.48 18.43 33.93
CA ALA A 551 -4.67 18.07 35.08
C ALA A 551 -5.37 17.07 36.01
N LEU A 552 -6.68 17.25 36.26
CA LEU A 552 -7.48 16.30 37.03
C LEU A 552 -7.51 14.91 36.38
N ILE A 553 -7.68 14.85 35.07
CA ILE A 553 -7.60 13.58 34.32
C ILE A 553 -6.19 12.99 34.46
N GLY A 554 -5.14 13.81 34.31
CA GLY A 554 -3.76 13.41 34.49
C GLY A 554 -3.48 12.84 35.89
N GLN A 555 -4.00 13.47 36.94
CA GLN A 555 -3.90 13.01 38.32
C GLN A 555 -4.62 11.65 38.55
N ALA A 556 -5.81 11.48 37.96
CA ALA A 556 -6.56 10.24 38.05
C ALA A 556 -5.87 9.06 37.33
N ILE A 557 -5.18 9.33 36.23
CA ILE A 557 -4.49 8.30 35.42
C ILE A 557 -3.06 8.05 35.94
N SER A 558 -2.41 9.01 36.58
CA SER A 558 -0.99 8.93 36.97
C SER A 558 -0.62 7.70 37.78
N PRO A 559 -1.49 7.13 38.68
CA PRO A 559 -1.16 5.92 39.44
C PRO A 559 -0.87 4.70 38.54
N ILE A 560 -1.43 4.63 37.35
CA ILE A 560 -1.21 3.56 36.36
C ILE A 560 0.27 3.50 35.95
N PHE A 561 0.98 4.63 35.98
CA PHE A 561 2.39 4.74 35.61
C PHE A 561 3.37 4.53 36.77
N LYS A 562 2.88 4.30 37.99
CA LYS A 562 3.73 3.99 39.15
C LYS A 562 4.67 2.79 38.92
N PRO A 563 4.23 1.68 38.29
CA PRO A 563 5.11 0.55 37.98
C PRO A 563 6.20 0.87 36.95
N LEU A 564 6.05 1.94 36.18
CA LEU A 564 7.01 2.40 35.19
C LEU A 564 8.02 3.42 35.76
N GLY A 565 7.84 3.82 37.04
CA GLY A 565 8.73 4.74 37.74
C GLY A 565 8.47 6.24 37.48
N PHE A 566 7.36 6.61 36.82
CA PHE A 566 6.96 8.00 36.60
C PHE A 566 5.46 8.20 36.84
N ALA A 567 5.11 8.44 38.10
CA ALA A 567 3.71 8.69 38.52
C ALA A 567 3.41 10.18 38.71
N ASP A 568 4.16 11.07 38.09
CA ASP A 568 3.90 12.51 38.12
C ASP A 568 2.73 12.86 37.19
N TRP A 569 1.71 13.53 37.75
CA TRP A 569 0.54 13.95 36.98
C TRP A 569 0.89 14.88 35.79
N ARG A 570 1.93 15.74 35.95
CA ARG A 570 2.40 16.63 34.89
C ARG A 570 2.90 15.87 33.67
N VAL A 571 3.62 14.78 33.94
CA VAL A 571 4.10 13.85 32.90
C VAL A 571 2.92 13.15 32.20
N THR A 572 1.97 12.68 33.00
CA THR A 572 0.76 11.98 32.48
C THR A 572 -0.09 12.92 31.63
N THR A 573 -0.31 14.17 32.10
CA THR A 573 -1.01 15.21 31.35
C THR A 573 -0.32 15.50 30.02
N SER A 574 1.02 15.60 30.01
CA SER A 574 1.79 15.80 28.78
C SER A 574 1.64 14.63 27.78
N LEU A 575 1.53 13.39 28.28
CA LEU A 575 1.27 12.23 27.42
C LEU A 575 -0.12 12.27 26.78
N ILE A 576 -1.12 12.80 27.49
CA ILE A 576 -2.48 12.99 26.97
C ILE A 576 -2.48 14.07 25.88
N SER A 577 -1.87 15.23 26.11
CA SER A 577 -1.68 16.26 25.08
C SER A 577 -0.89 15.72 23.89
N GLY A 578 0.12 14.88 24.12
CA GLY A 578 0.90 14.18 23.10
C GLY A 578 0.11 13.16 22.25
N PHE A 579 -1.13 12.87 22.61
CA PHE A 579 -2.03 12.12 21.72
C PHE A 579 -2.51 12.97 20.54
N THR A 580 -2.68 14.28 20.70
CA THR A 580 -3.04 15.16 19.58
C THR A 580 -1.89 15.29 18.61
N ALA A 581 -0.71 15.62 19.11
CA ALA A 581 0.54 15.73 18.36
C ALA A 581 1.72 15.38 19.28
N LYS A 582 2.63 14.52 18.85
CA LYS A 582 3.69 13.96 19.71
C LYS A 582 4.65 15.04 20.23
N GLU A 583 4.92 16.05 19.44
CA GLU A 583 5.75 17.21 19.83
C GLU A 583 5.14 18.01 20.96
N ALA A 584 3.82 18.00 21.13
CA ALA A 584 3.12 18.67 22.22
C ALA A 584 3.53 18.14 23.61
N VAL A 585 4.05 16.92 23.72
CA VAL A 585 4.56 16.37 24.99
C VAL A 585 5.60 17.28 25.61
N VAL A 586 6.57 17.75 24.81
CA VAL A 586 7.67 18.60 25.31
C VAL A 586 7.18 19.98 25.71
N SER A 587 6.35 20.61 24.88
CA SER A 587 5.81 21.96 25.15
C SER A 587 4.86 21.98 26.34
N THR A 588 3.92 21.02 26.43
CA THR A 588 3.02 20.91 27.59
C THR A 588 3.80 20.61 28.88
N MET A 589 4.82 19.74 28.81
CA MET A 589 5.66 19.44 29.96
C MET A 589 6.44 20.68 30.44
N ALA A 590 6.95 21.49 29.52
CA ALA A 590 7.64 22.75 29.86
C ALA A 590 6.69 23.74 30.57
N VAL A 591 5.45 23.89 30.05
CA VAL A 591 4.42 24.74 30.68
C VAL A 591 4.06 24.26 32.07
N LEU A 592 3.78 22.95 32.24
CA LEU A 592 3.38 22.36 33.52
C LEU A 592 4.51 22.35 34.57
N MET A 593 5.77 22.43 34.13
CA MET A 593 6.94 22.55 35.00
C MET A 593 7.39 24.02 35.20
N ASN A 594 6.62 25.00 34.69
CA ASN A 594 6.91 26.42 34.75
C ASN A 594 8.33 26.76 34.28
N THR A 595 8.74 26.17 33.14
CA THR A 595 10.09 26.38 32.60
C THR A 595 10.03 26.57 31.08
N SER A 596 11.10 27.11 30.49
CA SER A 596 11.22 27.16 29.03
C SER A 596 11.64 25.79 28.48
N THR A 597 11.32 25.52 27.23
CA THR A 597 11.73 24.28 26.56
C THR A 597 13.25 24.07 26.55
N ALA A 598 14.03 25.17 26.53
CA ALA A 598 15.48 25.11 26.60
C ALA A 598 16.00 24.63 27.97
N ASN A 599 15.31 24.99 29.06
CA ASN A 599 15.68 24.64 30.45
C ASN A 599 14.94 23.40 30.98
N LEU A 600 14.09 22.78 30.17
CA LEU A 600 13.27 21.63 30.57
C LEU A 600 14.13 20.46 31.07
N GLY A 601 15.32 20.23 30.48
CA GLY A 601 16.23 19.18 30.88
C GLY A 601 16.67 19.24 32.35
N THR A 602 16.83 20.45 32.91
CA THR A 602 17.16 20.65 34.35
C THR A 602 15.95 20.41 35.25
N ALA A 603 14.76 20.81 34.85
CA ALA A 603 13.53 20.54 35.58
C ALA A 603 13.20 19.04 35.62
N LEU A 604 13.43 18.33 34.53
CA LEU A 604 13.22 16.88 34.43
C LEU A 604 14.11 16.09 35.38
N SER A 605 15.34 16.53 35.66
CA SER A 605 16.26 15.85 36.58
C SER A 605 15.74 15.79 38.02
N GLY A 606 14.80 16.66 38.41
CA GLY A 606 14.10 16.61 39.68
C GLY A 606 12.89 15.66 39.72
N ALA A 607 12.31 15.32 38.57
CA ALA A 607 11.10 14.49 38.46
C ALA A 607 11.39 13.05 38.00
N PHE A 608 12.53 12.79 37.38
CA PHE A 608 12.91 11.49 36.84
C PHE A 608 14.27 11.03 37.37
N SER A 609 14.39 9.73 37.61
CA SER A 609 15.68 9.04 37.66
C SER A 609 16.12 8.65 36.24
N THR A 610 17.38 8.32 36.04
CA THR A 610 17.90 7.84 34.73
C THR A 610 17.11 6.62 34.22
N LEU A 611 16.73 5.73 35.13
CA LEU A 611 15.98 4.52 34.80
C LEU A 611 14.53 4.83 34.45
N SER A 612 13.85 5.72 35.20
CA SER A 612 12.48 6.13 34.88
C SER A 612 12.42 6.94 33.59
N ALA A 613 13.47 7.74 33.28
CA ALA A 613 13.62 8.43 31.99
C ALA A 613 13.72 7.43 30.81
N LEU A 614 14.50 6.35 30.97
CA LEU A 614 14.60 5.31 29.94
C LEU A 614 13.26 4.57 29.77
N SER A 615 12.57 4.25 30.86
CA SER A 615 11.23 3.66 30.82
C SER A 615 10.22 4.56 30.11
N PHE A 616 10.23 5.87 30.40
CA PHE A 616 9.39 6.85 29.74
C PHE A 616 9.70 6.94 28.24
N LEU A 617 10.97 6.92 27.82
CA LEU A 617 11.38 6.91 26.43
C LEU A 617 10.88 5.67 25.69
N VAL A 618 10.96 4.49 26.29
CA VAL A 618 10.42 3.24 25.72
C VAL A 618 8.89 3.29 25.65
N PHE A 619 8.23 3.82 26.67
CA PHE A 619 6.78 4.00 26.64
C PHE A 619 6.37 4.95 25.51
N THR A 620 7.01 6.11 25.38
CA THR A 620 6.70 7.10 24.34
C THR A 620 7.02 6.62 22.92
N LEU A 621 8.00 5.72 22.79
CA LEU A 621 8.28 5.04 21.53
C LEU A 621 7.09 4.20 21.04
N LEU A 622 6.43 3.48 21.95
CA LEU A 622 5.50 2.39 21.62
C LEU A 622 4.02 2.75 21.76
N TYR A 623 3.67 3.74 22.62
CA TYR A 623 2.26 4.05 22.86
C TYR A 623 1.57 4.62 21.61
N THR A 624 0.24 4.60 21.64
CA THR A 624 -0.63 4.96 20.52
C THR A 624 -0.10 6.15 19.69
N PRO A 625 -0.16 6.12 18.37
CA PRO A 625 0.26 7.23 17.52
C PRO A 625 -0.65 8.46 17.73
N CYS A 626 -0.34 9.58 17.06
CA CYS A 626 -1.14 10.81 17.13
C CYS A 626 -2.58 10.59 16.61
N VAL A 627 -3.49 11.47 16.99
CA VAL A 627 -4.92 11.41 16.61
C VAL A 627 -5.13 11.31 15.09
N ALA A 628 -4.30 12.00 14.30
CA ALA A 628 -4.35 11.92 12.84
C ALA A 628 -4.03 10.52 12.31
N ALA A 629 -3.07 9.84 12.91
CA ALA A 629 -2.74 8.46 12.55
C ALA A 629 -3.85 7.49 12.97
N VAL A 630 -4.46 7.66 14.16
CA VAL A 630 -5.60 6.84 14.61
C VAL A 630 -6.81 7.04 13.69
N ALA A 631 -7.09 8.28 13.27
CA ALA A 631 -8.15 8.57 12.31
C ALA A 631 -7.89 7.89 10.94
N THR A 632 -6.62 7.84 10.52
CA THR A 632 -6.21 7.14 9.30
C THR A 632 -6.34 5.62 9.45
N ILE A 633 -5.94 5.05 10.59
CA ILE A 633 -6.14 3.63 10.92
C ILE A 633 -7.63 3.28 10.83
N LYS A 634 -8.51 4.09 11.45
CA LYS A 634 -9.97 3.89 11.40
C LYS A 634 -10.50 3.80 9.98
N ARG A 635 -10.01 4.66 9.12
CA ARG A 635 -10.44 4.69 7.72
C ARG A 635 -9.91 3.49 6.92
N GLU A 636 -8.65 3.10 7.12
CA GLU A 636 -8.03 2.00 6.37
C GLU A 636 -8.51 0.62 6.87
N LEU A 637 -8.90 0.49 8.13
CA LEU A 637 -9.51 -0.74 8.67
C LEU A 637 -11.02 -0.81 8.46
N ASP A 638 -11.66 0.31 8.15
CA ASP A 638 -13.12 0.48 8.03
C ASP A 638 -13.93 -0.08 9.22
N SER A 639 -13.35 -0.08 10.41
CA SER A 639 -13.93 -0.63 11.63
C SER A 639 -13.55 0.17 12.86
N ARG A 640 -14.56 0.68 13.59
CA ARG A 640 -14.35 1.37 14.87
C ARG A 640 -13.78 0.43 15.94
N ILE A 641 -14.31 -0.79 16.00
CA ILE A 641 -13.92 -1.79 17.01
C ILE A 641 -12.47 -2.20 16.82
N GLN A 642 -12.05 -2.50 15.58
CA GLN A 642 -10.66 -2.85 15.29
C GLN A 642 -9.71 -1.69 15.59
N THR A 643 -10.10 -0.46 15.29
CA THR A 643 -9.28 0.73 15.60
C THR A 643 -9.06 0.89 17.10
N VAL A 644 -10.12 0.78 17.91
CA VAL A 644 -10.01 0.83 19.37
C VAL A 644 -9.14 -0.33 19.88
N GLY A 645 -9.31 -1.53 19.33
CA GLY A 645 -8.46 -2.68 19.65
C GLY A 645 -6.97 -2.43 19.37
N VAL A 646 -6.65 -1.77 18.25
CA VAL A 646 -5.27 -1.37 17.89
C VAL A 646 -4.70 -0.39 18.93
N VAL A 647 -5.45 0.64 19.30
CA VAL A 647 -5.01 1.65 20.27
C VAL A 647 -4.76 0.99 21.64
N ILE A 648 -5.69 0.15 22.11
CA ILE A 648 -5.54 -0.57 23.38
C ILE A 648 -4.31 -1.49 23.33
N MET A 649 -4.15 -2.27 22.27
CA MET A 649 -3.02 -3.17 22.09
C MET A 649 -1.68 -2.40 22.15
N GLN A 650 -1.58 -1.27 21.46
CA GLN A 650 -0.35 -0.45 21.45
C GLN A 650 -0.06 0.14 22.83
N CYS A 651 -1.07 0.67 23.54
CA CYS A 651 -0.91 1.18 24.89
C CYS A 651 -0.50 0.07 25.88
N MET A 652 -1.08 -1.15 25.75
CA MET A 652 -0.71 -2.30 26.56
C MET A 652 0.74 -2.74 26.33
N VAL A 653 1.16 -2.86 25.06
CA VAL A 653 2.54 -3.22 24.71
C VAL A 653 3.51 -2.16 25.24
N ALA A 654 3.19 -0.87 25.06
CA ALA A 654 4.00 0.23 25.58
C ALA A 654 4.14 0.15 27.12
N TRP A 655 3.03 -0.09 27.81
CA TRP A 655 3.02 -0.20 29.27
C TRP A 655 3.83 -1.40 29.77
N LEU A 656 3.65 -2.58 29.16
CA LEU A 656 4.38 -3.79 29.51
C LEU A 656 5.90 -3.63 29.27
N CYS A 657 6.29 -3.06 28.13
CA CYS A 657 7.70 -2.84 27.83
C CYS A 657 8.33 -1.78 28.74
N GLY A 658 7.64 -0.67 29.00
CA GLY A 658 8.11 0.36 29.94
C GLY A 658 8.24 -0.18 31.36
N CYS A 659 7.25 -0.94 31.82
CA CYS A 659 7.28 -1.62 33.13
C CYS A 659 8.45 -2.62 33.22
N ALA A 660 8.64 -3.45 32.18
CA ALA A 660 9.76 -4.39 32.13
C ALA A 660 11.12 -3.68 32.23
N VAL A 661 11.31 -2.59 31.48
CA VAL A 661 12.54 -1.80 31.52
C VAL A 661 12.80 -1.24 32.92
N TYR A 662 11.76 -0.68 33.57
CA TYR A 662 11.90 -0.11 34.89
C TYR A 662 12.14 -1.18 35.95
N GLN A 663 11.34 -2.24 36.00
CA GLN A 663 11.42 -3.28 37.03
C GLN A 663 12.71 -4.11 36.90
N ILE A 664 13.09 -4.50 35.69
CA ILE A 664 14.35 -5.23 35.47
C ILE A 664 15.55 -4.33 35.80
N GLY A 665 15.53 -3.06 35.36
CA GLY A 665 16.60 -2.12 35.67
C GLY A 665 16.69 -1.76 37.17
N ALA A 666 15.60 -1.85 37.94
CA ALA A 666 15.60 -1.65 39.40
C ALA A 666 16.13 -2.86 40.17
N LEU A 667 16.15 -4.06 39.56
CA LEU A 667 16.70 -5.30 40.13
C LEU A 667 18.20 -5.46 39.87
N LEU A 668 18.73 -4.81 38.83
CA LEU A 668 20.15 -4.77 38.47
C LEU A 668 20.88 -3.64 39.19
#